data_d3cbeb09788542b4e0b5282e21b189f3
#
_entry.id   d3cbeb09788542b4e0b5282e21b189f3
#
_cell.length_a   1.000
_cell.length_b   1.000
_cell.length_c   1.000
_cell.angle_alpha   90.00
_cell.angle_beta   90.00
_cell.angle_gamma   90.00
#
_symmetry.space_group_name_H-M   'P 1'
#
loop_
_entity.id
_entity.type
_entity.pdbx_description
1 polymer ?
#
loop_
_entity_poly.entity_id
_entity_poly.type
_entity_poly.pdbx_seq_one_letter_code
_entity_poly.pdbx_strand_id
1 'polypeptide(L)'
;MKRTVSVLLFLCLISSLVFTGAIADGPYTDGVYTGTAQGFGGNVSVTITVEDGTITDVTAEGPNETDGVGSRAVELLPASFLEAQSADVDAVAGATSSSRGLVQAFKQAQVQASGEVAATAAALKMAPGKYSAVVKGYSKTRPMTVDVTITDYAVTKIEVGENKENVGILKSVIDLLIPRIIERQSVDVDAICGATASSNAVKRAVEDCMEQALKAAGTDVSAMDYFHKDYVPEKSEETVDVDVLVVGMGGSGSAAAMMAVDTQQKLGKEVSVLAIDKAGKFGGTACNTSVMLAFDSKYTQDTYNNGEPYFDKSYCDQEFRSVATMTPYQEMGWNKMLNESGYALDFLISHGFYFGEPKPGLAGDKPNSFEYTGQPGEASLAIVYTYFQQLWDDFTKAGGKYMLETEGTDLIVDPESGAVTGVKAINHVTGVEYTINAKSVVLCCGGFGANDELEKELYRGSQTGAYKHDISIMQNDGKMMVSAIANGAAVGGMEDCLTGIIWNFGVPNPLTCYDLNWIEGTYDIFRDDEGCWSFNDVPNIMVSAWESVAVNPEGRRYNNEAGIFTLKMNNGSLYYSLWSKDLLDYINENGFGINFAGNFINSSSMTSGAFPLNTGVKDLGMDVYEIMEKCVETGNAIKADTLEELAELAGMDPAVLAETVEIYDAGVDSGEDAFGKDPVFMHKIGSEGPFYFLLGMPRPYTSGGGLLINDKLQVLSATDEETPIEGLFAGGTDCLGATPPPFYGGEQLCWAMTSGRGAGRSAARYAAGETLEYEEEYAEVTRAVTAVNTDNASAAMDFFTSK
;
A
#
# COMPACT_ATOMS: atom_id res chain seq x y z
N MET A 1 -23.01 -43.64 29.06
CA MET A 1 -22.54 -44.41 27.88
C MET A 1 -21.27 -43.74 27.38
N LYS A 2 -20.18 -44.45 27.63
CA LYS A 2 -18.82 -43.99 27.33
C LYS A 2 -18.56 -44.14 25.83
N ARG A 3 -18.04 -43.12 25.15
CA ARG A 3 -17.35 -43.27 23.88
C ARG A 3 -15.92 -42.81 24.00
N THR A 4 -15.06 -43.78 23.85
CA THR A 4 -13.62 -43.78 23.92
C THR A 4 -13.07 -43.03 22.67
N VAL A 5 -12.18 -42.06 22.89
CA VAL A 5 -11.37 -41.42 21.85
C VAL A 5 -10.08 -42.25 21.77
N SER A 6 -9.82 -42.80 20.60
CA SER A 6 -8.56 -43.47 20.28
C SER A 6 -7.56 -42.44 19.78
N VAL A 7 -6.49 -42.26 20.52
CA VAL A 7 -5.28 -41.55 20.10
C VAL A 7 -4.45 -42.51 19.24
N LEU A 8 -4.24 -42.25 17.98
CA LEU A 8 -3.26 -42.94 17.15
C LEU A 8 -1.93 -42.20 17.23
N LEU A 9 -1.02 -42.76 17.99
CA LEU A 9 0.39 -42.42 17.92
C LEU A 9 0.97 -43.05 16.64
N PHE A 10 1.47 -42.27 15.71
CA PHE A 10 2.30 -42.77 14.61
C PHE A 10 3.76 -42.74 15.05
N LEU A 11 4.28 -43.90 15.41
CA LEU A 11 5.72 -44.14 15.55
C LEU A 11 6.30 -44.33 14.14
N CYS A 12 7.20 -43.46 13.72
CA CYS A 12 8.07 -43.71 12.56
C CYS A 12 9.07 -44.83 12.92
N LEU A 13 8.81 -46.02 12.43
CA LEU A 13 9.81 -47.09 12.37
C LEU A 13 10.60 -46.95 11.08
N ILE A 14 11.88 -46.59 11.20
CA ILE A 14 12.85 -46.72 10.12
C ILE A 14 13.13 -48.24 9.97
N SER A 15 12.53 -48.85 8.96
CA SER A 15 12.93 -50.18 8.52
C SER A 15 13.77 -50.04 7.23
N SER A 16 15.08 -50.25 7.42
CA SER A 16 15.99 -50.46 6.29
C SER A 16 15.59 -51.73 5.55
N LEU A 17 14.89 -51.60 4.45
CA LEU A 17 14.74 -52.66 3.44
C LEU A 17 15.76 -52.40 2.34
N VAL A 18 16.70 -53.33 2.26
CA VAL A 18 17.58 -53.45 1.08
C VAL A 18 16.71 -54.01 -0.05
N PHE A 19 16.32 -53.20 -0.98
CA PHE A 19 15.72 -53.61 -2.26
C PHE A 19 16.80 -53.74 -3.29
N THR A 20 17.07 -54.96 -3.76
CA THR A 20 17.69 -55.20 -5.08
C THR A 20 16.59 -55.06 -6.12
N GLY A 21 16.32 -53.84 -6.56
CA GLY A 21 15.37 -53.58 -7.62
C GLY A 21 16.09 -53.31 -8.92
N ALA A 22 15.46 -53.72 -10.01
CA ALA A 22 15.90 -53.50 -11.37
C ALA A 22 16.08 -52.00 -11.65
N ILE A 23 17.06 -51.66 -12.46
CA ILE A 23 17.32 -50.27 -12.89
C ILE A 23 16.12 -49.85 -13.74
N ALA A 24 15.33 -48.90 -13.23
CA ALA A 24 14.31 -48.25 -14.02
C ALA A 24 14.97 -47.37 -15.11
N ASP A 25 14.36 -47.31 -16.29
CA ASP A 25 14.89 -46.57 -17.44
C ASP A 25 14.68 -45.05 -17.33
N GLY A 26 14.30 -44.50 -16.21
CA GLY A 26 14.03 -43.08 -15.95
C GLY A 26 14.91 -42.44 -14.85
N PRO A 27 14.88 -41.11 -14.69
CA PRO A 27 15.72 -40.39 -13.73
C PRO A 27 15.32 -40.58 -12.27
N TYR A 28 14.14 -41.16 -11.99
CA TYR A 28 13.60 -41.28 -10.65
C TYR A 28 13.46 -42.73 -10.17
N THR A 29 13.48 -42.94 -8.87
CA THR A 29 13.20 -44.23 -8.24
C THR A 29 11.69 -44.35 -8.02
N ASP A 30 11.16 -45.56 -8.28
CA ASP A 30 9.72 -45.84 -8.09
C ASP A 30 9.32 -45.66 -6.62
N GLY A 31 8.20 -44.99 -6.41
CA GLY A 31 7.69 -44.69 -5.08
C GLY A 31 6.75 -43.50 -5.04
N VAL A 32 6.35 -43.12 -3.84
CA VAL A 32 5.55 -41.93 -3.54
C VAL A 32 6.38 -40.99 -2.69
N TYR A 33 6.51 -39.75 -3.16
CA TYR A 33 7.37 -38.74 -2.54
C TYR A 33 6.57 -37.45 -2.30
N THR A 34 6.75 -36.85 -1.14
CA THR A 34 6.05 -35.61 -0.79
C THR A 34 7.05 -34.53 -0.40
N GLY A 35 6.95 -33.37 -1.07
CA GLY A 35 7.64 -32.16 -0.63
C GLY A 35 6.66 -31.18 -0.04
N THR A 36 7.15 -30.28 0.80
CA THR A 36 6.34 -29.25 1.47
C THR A 36 7.10 -27.93 1.47
N ALA A 37 6.43 -26.85 1.12
CA ALA A 37 7.03 -25.52 1.12
C ALA A 37 6.00 -24.46 1.52
N GLN A 38 6.47 -23.25 1.79
CA GLN A 38 5.62 -22.13 2.17
C GLN A 38 4.89 -21.57 0.94
N GLY A 39 3.56 -21.59 0.96
CA GLY A 39 2.69 -20.85 0.05
C GLY A 39 2.37 -19.45 0.57
N PHE A 40 1.28 -18.85 0.09
CA PHE A 40 0.81 -17.55 0.57
C PHE A 40 0.07 -17.65 1.89
N GLY A 41 -0.89 -18.57 2.00
CA GLY A 41 -1.73 -18.76 3.19
C GLY A 41 -1.16 -19.72 4.23
N GLY A 42 -0.03 -20.38 3.95
CA GLY A 42 0.58 -21.38 4.82
C GLY A 42 1.35 -22.43 4.03
N ASN A 43 1.67 -23.54 4.69
CA ASN A 43 2.36 -24.64 4.02
C ASN A 43 1.50 -25.28 2.95
N VAL A 44 2.07 -25.43 1.77
CA VAL A 44 1.53 -26.24 0.67
C VAL A 44 2.37 -27.50 0.52
N SER A 45 1.75 -28.62 0.11
CA SER A 45 2.45 -29.87 -0.16
C SER A 45 2.17 -30.37 -1.57
N VAL A 46 3.17 -31.01 -2.18
CA VAL A 46 3.04 -31.70 -3.45
C VAL A 46 3.50 -33.13 -3.28
N THR A 47 2.65 -34.06 -3.66
CA THR A 47 2.96 -35.50 -3.67
C THR A 47 3.07 -35.99 -5.11
N ILE A 48 4.18 -36.64 -5.44
CA ILE A 48 4.41 -37.27 -6.73
C ILE A 48 4.41 -38.80 -6.57
N THR A 49 3.84 -39.52 -7.54
CA THR A 49 3.96 -40.96 -7.68
C THR A 49 4.86 -41.25 -8.86
N VAL A 50 5.88 -42.06 -8.66
CA VAL A 50 6.84 -42.49 -9.69
C VAL A 50 6.67 -43.96 -9.95
N GLU A 51 6.52 -44.35 -11.22
CA GLU A 51 6.45 -45.72 -11.72
C GLU A 51 7.34 -45.84 -12.98
N ASP A 52 8.12 -46.88 -13.06
CA ASP A 52 9.07 -47.11 -14.15
C ASP A 52 10.00 -45.89 -14.41
N GLY A 53 10.43 -45.20 -13.32
CA GLY A 53 11.32 -44.04 -13.36
C GLY A 53 10.72 -42.73 -13.88
N THR A 54 9.41 -42.67 -14.04
CA THR A 54 8.64 -41.51 -14.56
C THR A 54 7.56 -41.11 -13.58
N ILE A 55 7.30 -39.78 -13.45
CA ILE A 55 6.21 -39.29 -12.62
C ILE A 55 4.88 -39.62 -13.29
N THR A 56 4.04 -40.43 -12.64
CA THR A 56 2.76 -40.88 -13.18
C THR A 56 1.55 -40.19 -12.56
N ASP A 57 1.71 -39.59 -11.38
CA ASP A 57 0.68 -38.81 -10.72
C ASP A 57 1.28 -37.67 -9.89
N VAL A 58 0.56 -36.54 -9.82
CA VAL A 58 0.91 -35.39 -9.00
C VAL A 58 -0.35 -34.88 -8.33
N THR A 59 -0.28 -34.73 -7.01
CA THR A 59 -1.35 -34.09 -6.22
C THR A 59 -0.77 -32.97 -5.37
N ALA A 60 -1.59 -31.98 -5.08
CA ALA A 60 -1.19 -30.86 -4.22
C ALA A 60 -2.25 -30.58 -3.16
N GLU A 61 -1.80 -30.11 -2.01
CA GLU A 61 -2.63 -29.65 -0.91
C GLU A 61 -2.14 -28.29 -0.42
N GLY A 62 -3.09 -27.41 -0.10
CA GLY A 62 -2.84 -26.07 0.46
C GLY A 62 -4.04 -25.63 1.28
N PRO A 63 -4.25 -26.22 2.47
CA PRO A 63 -5.50 -26.05 3.24
C PRO A 63 -5.76 -24.63 3.73
N ASN A 64 -4.74 -23.80 3.76
CA ASN A 64 -4.82 -22.41 4.22
C ASN A 64 -4.63 -21.41 3.07
N GLU A 65 -4.58 -21.89 1.84
CA GLU A 65 -4.47 -21.00 0.70
C GLU A 65 -5.77 -20.22 0.45
N THR A 66 -5.65 -18.97 0.03
CA THR A 66 -6.78 -18.08 -0.24
C THR A 66 -7.70 -18.69 -1.29
N ASP A 67 -8.99 -18.82 -0.98
CA ASP A 67 -9.99 -19.35 -1.88
C ASP A 67 -10.12 -18.49 -3.15
N GLY A 68 -10.22 -19.14 -4.30
CA GLY A 68 -10.29 -18.47 -5.60
C GLY A 68 -8.97 -17.88 -6.13
N VAL A 69 -7.94 -17.78 -5.30
CA VAL A 69 -6.60 -17.27 -5.67
C VAL A 69 -5.55 -18.38 -5.49
N GLY A 70 -5.07 -18.59 -4.27
CA GLY A 70 -4.07 -19.61 -3.97
C GLY A 70 -4.60 -21.03 -4.21
N SER A 71 -5.86 -21.28 -3.92
CA SER A 71 -6.53 -22.54 -4.23
C SER A 71 -6.50 -22.89 -5.73
N ARG A 72 -6.55 -21.89 -6.63
CA ARG A 72 -6.38 -22.11 -8.08
C ARG A 72 -4.99 -22.63 -8.43
N ALA A 73 -3.95 -22.18 -7.77
CA ALA A 73 -2.61 -22.73 -8.00
C ALA A 73 -2.54 -24.19 -7.55
N VAL A 74 -3.12 -24.51 -6.39
CA VAL A 74 -3.21 -25.89 -5.87
C VAL A 74 -3.96 -26.81 -6.85
N GLU A 75 -5.02 -26.30 -7.50
CA GLU A 75 -5.82 -27.06 -8.46
C GLU A 75 -5.13 -27.27 -9.82
N LEU A 76 -4.46 -26.22 -10.34
CA LEU A 76 -3.99 -26.20 -11.73
C LEU A 76 -2.56 -26.71 -11.89
N LEU A 77 -1.64 -26.41 -10.97
CA LEU A 77 -0.23 -26.74 -11.12
C LEU A 77 0.08 -28.25 -11.14
N PRO A 78 -0.62 -29.13 -10.42
CA PRO A 78 -0.35 -30.56 -10.48
C PRO A 78 -0.39 -31.12 -11.91
N ALA A 79 -1.36 -30.71 -12.72
CA ALA A 79 -1.45 -31.13 -14.12
C ALA A 79 -0.27 -30.61 -14.96
N SER A 80 0.17 -29.37 -14.72
CA SER A 80 1.32 -28.76 -15.40
C SER A 80 2.63 -29.46 -15.04
N PHE A 81 2.84 -29.78 -13.76
CA PHE A 81 3.99 -30.56 -13.31
C PHE A 81 4.05 -31.95 -13.93
N LEU A 82 2.88 -32.64 -14.00
CA LEU A 82 2.79 -33.97 -14.58
C LEU A 82 3.09 -33.95 -16.08
N GLU A 83 2.55 -32.98 -16.82
CA GLU A 83 2.81 -32.81 -18.25
C GLU A 83 4.28 -32.45 -18.54
N ALA A 84 4.83 -31.50 -17.79
CA ALA A 84 6.20 -31.05 -17.97
C ALA A 84 7.26 -32.05 -17.45
N GLN A 85 6.88 -32.99 -16.57
CA GLN A 85 7.81 -33.84 -15.81
C GLN A 85 8.90 -32.99 -15.08
N SER A 86 8.59 -31.75 -14.77
CA SER A 86 9.53 -30.73 -14.32
C SER A 86 8.83 -29.69 -13.46
N ALA A 87 9.61 -29.06 -12.58
CA ALA A 87 9.21 -27.89 -11.83
C ALA A 87 9.23 -26.59 -12.66
N ASP A 88 9.75 -26.64 -13.88
CA ASP A 88 9.81 -25.48 -14.78
C ASP A 88 8.49 -25.30 -15.50
N VAL A 89 7.53 -24.72 -14.78
CA VAL A 89 6.17 -24.43 -15.24
C VAL A 89 5.81 -22.98 -14.91
N ASP A 90 4.93 -22.40 -15.70
CA ASP A 90 4.44 -21.06 -15.48
C ASP A 90 3.61 -20.94 -14.19
N ALA A 91 3.83 -19.88 -13.46
CA ALA A 91 3.01 -19.57 -12.29
C ALA A 91 1.57 -19.25 -12.71
N VAL A 92 0.61 -19.61 -11.87
CA VAL A 92 -0.80 -19.26 -12.07
C VAL A 92 -0.97 -17.75 -11.84
N ALA A 93 -1.50 -17.05 -12.83
CA ALA A 93 -1.72 -15.61 -12.77
C ALA A 93 -2.56 -15.22 -11.54
N GLY A 94 -2.08 -14.25 -10.77
CA GLY A 94 -2.70 -13.80 -9.54
C GLY A 94 -2.39 -14.66 -8.30
N ALA A 95 -1.74 -15.83 -8.45
CA ALA A 95 -1.41 -16.73 -7.35
C ALA A 95 0.09 -17.05 -7.27
N THR A 96 0.94 -16.08 -7.52
CA THR A 96 2.39 -16.28 -7.70
C THR A 96 3.09 -16.83 -6.46
N SER A 97 2.73 -16.38 -5.26
CA SER A 97 3.33 -16.90 -4.02
C SER A 97 2.94 -18.36 -3.76
N SER A 98 1.67 -18.69 -3.93
CA SER A 98 1.18 -20.07 -3.83
C SER A 98 1.80 -20.96 -4.90
N SER A 99 1.91 -20.46 -6.15
CA SER A 99 2.56 -21.18 -7.26
C SER A 99 4.02 -21.45 -6.96
N ARG A 100 4.75 -20.47 -6.42
CA ARG A 100 6.16 -20.62 -6.04
C ARG A 100 6.34 -21.67 -4.94
N GLY A 101 5.48 -21.65 -3.92
CA GLY A 101 5.46 -22.67 -2.87
C GLY A 101 5.24 -24.08 -3.45
N LEU A 102 4.27 -24.23 -4.37
CA LEU A 102 4.00 -25.52 -5.02
C LEU A 102 5.16 -25.98 -5.91
N VAL A 103 5.79 -25.08 -6.67
CA VAL A 103 6.99 -25.38 -7.46
C VAL A 103 8.12 -25.88 -6.56
N GLN A 104 8.34 -25.25 -5.42
CA GLN A 104 9.37 -25.64 -4.48
C GLN A 104 9.05 -26.98 -3.79
N ALA A 105 7.79 -27.21 -3.41
CA ALA A 105 7.34 -28.48 -2.87
C ALA A 105 7.51 -29.61 -3.90
N PHE A 106 7.19 -29.36 -5.16
CA PHE A 106 7.42 -30.34 -6.24
C PHE A 106 8.91 -30.66 -6.44
N LYS A 107 9.80 -29.64 -6.44
CA LYS A 107 11.26 -29.85 -6.49
C LYS A 107 11.77 -30.73 -5.37
N GLN A 108 11.29 -30.51 -4.14
CA GLN A 108 11.67 -31.37 -3.00
C GLN A 108 11.22 -32.82 -3.20
N ALA A 109 10.03 -33.05 -3.72
CA ALA A 109 9.55 -34.38 -4.04
C ALA A 109 10.40 -35.04 -5.15
N GLN A 110 10.79 -34.28 -6.18
CA GLN A 110 11.69 -34.76 -7.24
C GLN A 110 13.07 -35.15 -6.71
N VAL A 111 13.68 -34.32 -5.82
CA VAL A 111 14.97 -34.61 -5.19
C VAL A 111 14.91 -35.89 -4.37
N GLN A 112 13.81 -36.13 -3.64
CA GLN A 112 13.62 -37.39 -2.93
C GLN A 112 13.52 -38.58 -3.90
N ALA A 113 12.80 -38.40 -5.01
CA ALA A 113 12.62 -39.44 -6.02
C ALA A 113 13.90 -39.74 -6.80
N SER A 114 14.77 -38.76 -7.04
CA SER A 114 16.07 -38.95 -7.70
C SER A 114 17.08 -39.66 -6.83
N GLY A 115 16.82 -39.82 -5.53
CA GLY A 115 17.78 -40.38 -4.57
C GLY A 115 18.94 -39.43 -4.27
N GLU A 116 18.86 -38.17 -4.71
CA GLU A 116 19.84 -37.16 -4.35
C GLU A 116 19.73 -36.86 -2.84
N VAL A 117 20.87 -36.94 -2.18
CA VAL A 117 20.92 -36.59 -0.75
C VAL A 117 20.85 -35.08 -0.64
N ALA A 118 19.90 -34.58 0.18
CA ALA A 118 19.86 -33.16 0.48
C ALA A 118 21.25 -32.60 0.80
N ALA A 119 21.61 -31.48 0.18
CA ALA A 119 22.90 -30.87 0.39
C ALA A 119 23.18 -30.67 1.89
N THR A 120 24.31 -31.17 2.37
CA THR A 120 24.72 -30.96 3.76
C THR A 120 25.62 -29.73 3.87
N ALA A 121 25.76 -29.18 5.09
CA ALA A 121 26.67 -28.06 5.32
C ALA A 121 28.10 -28.31 4.81
N ALA A 122 28.55 -29.57 4.87
CA ALA A 122 29.86 -29.97 4.36
C ALA A 122 29.96 -29.98 2.83
N ALA A 123 28.83 -30.05 2.11
CA ALA A 123 28.79 -30.01 0.66
C ALA A 123 28.73 -28.58 0.10
N LEU A 124 28.35 -27.58 0.94
CA LEU A 124 28.29 -26.18 0.58
C LEU A 124 29.68 -25.54 0.60
N LYS A 125 30.54 -25.94 -0.29
CA LYS A 125 31.85 -25.30 -0.44
C LYS A 125 31.82 -24.25 -1.53
N MET A 126 32.03 -22.98 -1.14
CA MET A 126 32.09 -21.82 -2.02
C MET A 126 33.53 -21.35 -2.20
N ALA A 127 33.82 -20.61 -3.27
CA ALA A 127 35.08 -19.89 -3.38
C ALA A 127 34.95 -18.56 -2.56
N PRO A 128 35.85 -18.35 -1.57
CA PRO A 128 35.82 -17.09 -0.81
C PRO A 128 36.07 -15.87 -1.70
N GLY A 129 35.31 -14.82 -1.47
CA GLY A 129 35.45 -13.58 -2.25
C GLY A 129 34.27 -12.62 -2.03
N LYS A 130 34.33 -11.53 -2.76
CA LYS A 130 33.24 -10.57 -2.90
C LYS A 130 32.63 -10.77 -4.29
N TYR A 131 31.35 -11.03 -4.33
CA TYR A 131 30.55 -11.24 -5.54
C TYR A 131 29.52 -10.15 -5.66
N SER A 132 29.15 -9.79 -6.87
CA SER A 132 28.17 -8.72 -7.13
C SER A 132 27.07 -9.22 -8.03
N ALA A 133 25.85 -8.82 -7.74
CA ALA A 133 24.68 -9.04 -8.58
C ALA A 133 23.95 -7.72 -8.82
N VAL A 134 23.33 -7.60 -9.99
CA VAL A 134 22.50 -6.45 -10.37
C VAL A 134 21.08 -6.93 -10.46
N VAL A 135 20.22 -6.40 -9.60
CA VAL A 135 18.83 -6.87 -9.44
C VAL A 135 17.86 -5.71 -9.52
N LYS A 136 16.64 -6.00 -9.96
CA LYS A 136 15.54 -5.04 -9.98
C LYS A 136 14.71 -5.24 -8.72
N GLY A 137 14.58 -4.18 -7.93
CA GLY A 137 13.75 -4.12 -6.74
C GLY A 137 12.40 -3.48 -7.02
N TYR A 138 12.05 -2.49 -6.21
CA TYR A 138 10.89 -1.65 -6.43
C TYR A 138 11.07 -0.79 -7.68
N SER A 139 12.24 -0.20 -7.89
CA SER A 139 12.58 0.49 -9.13
C SER A 139 13.00 -0.51 -10.21
N LYS A 140 12.19 -0.63 -11.27
CA LYS A 140 12.46 -1.55 -12.38
C LYS A 140 13.44 -1.01 -13.39
N THR A 141 13.41 0.29 -13.60
CA THR A 141 14.23 0.98 -14.59
C THR A 141 15.65 1.24 -14.08
N ARG A 142 15.82 1.27 -12.76
CA ARG A 142 17.08 1.56 -12.10
C ARG A 142 17.45 0.44 -11.13
N PRO A 143 18.11 -0.59 -11.63
CA PRO A 143 18.49 -1.73 -10.83
C PRO A 143 19.45 -1.31 -9.70
N MET A 144 19.43 -2.06 -8.61
CA MET A 144 20.40 -1.93 -7.54
C MET A 144 21.53 -2.95 -7.68
N THR A 145 22.72 -2.56 -7.31
CA THR A 145 23.85 -3.46 -7.16
C THR A 145 23.88 -3.97 -5.73
N VAL A 146 24.02 -5.27 -5.56
CA VAL A 146 24.20 -5.91 -4.26
C VAL A 146 25.50 -6.68 -4.26
N ASP A 147 26.36 -6.36 -3.30
CA ASP A 147 27.65 -6.97 -3.08
C ASP A 147 27.59 -7.94 -1.91
N VAL A 148 27.99 -9.18 -2.12
CA VAL A 148 27.95 -10.22 -1.10
C VAL A 148 29.36 -10.75 -0.83
N THR A 149 29.80 -10.69 0.42
CA THR A 149 31.08 -11.29 0.85
C THR A 149 30.81 -12.69 1.35
N ILE A 150 31.50 -13.65 0.76
CA ILE A 150 31.33 -15.08 0.96
C ILE A 150 32.64 -15.67 1.46
N THR A 151 32.56 -16.58 2.42
CA THR A 151 33.64 -17.44 2.87
C THR A 151 33.48 -18.85 2.25
N ASP A 152 34.33 -19.80 2.64
CA ASP A 152 34.20 -21.19 2.14
C ASP A 152 32.78 -21.80 2.38
N TYR A 153 32.06 -21.33 3.39
CA TYR A 153 30.80 -21.97 3.83
C TYR A 153 29.70 -21.01 4.25
N ALA A 154 29.91 -19.69 4.16
CA ALA A 154 28.96 -18.73 4.71
C ALA A 154 28.96 -17.39 3.96
N VAL A 155 27.80 -16.76 3.92
CA VAL A 155 27.62 -15.34 3.62
C VAL A 155 27.92 -14.53 4.89
N THR A 156 28.85 -13.58 4.83
CA THR A 156 29.30 -12.83 5.99
C THR A 156 28.98 -11.35 5.92
N LYS A 157 28.73 -10.82 4.72
CA LYS A 157 28.35 -9.41 4.54
C LYS A 157 27.50 -9.27 3.28
N ILE A 158 26.51 -8.41 3.35
CA ILE A 158 25.67 -8.00 2.22
C ILE A 158 25.64 -6.49 2.22
N GLU A 159 26.01 -5.86 1.11
CA GLU A 159 26.05 -4.42 0.93
C GLU A 159 25.20 -4.04 -0.29
N VAL A 160 24.27 -3.12 -0.10
CA VAL A 160 23.49 -2.54 -1.20
C VAL A 160 24.21 -1.30 -1.71
N GLY A 161 24.60 -1.32 -2.97
CA GLY A 161 25.31 -0.22 -3.64
C GLY A 161 24.37 0.81 -4.28
N GLU A 162 24.76 1.29 -5.48
CA GLU A 162 23.93 2.25 -6.21
C GLU A 162 22.52 1.69 -6.46
N ASN A 163 21.52 2.52 -6.20
CA ASN A 163 20.12 2.15 -6.34
C ASN A 163 19.24 3.42 -6.47
N LYS A 164 17.99 3.23 -6.80
CA LYS A 164 16.92 4.25 -6.78
C LYS A 164 15.70 3.75 -6.03
N GLU A 165 15.89 2.87 -5.08
CA GLU A 165 14.85 2.43 -4.18
C GLU A 165 14.38 3.58 -3.28
N ASN A 166 13.14 3.49 -2.77
CA ASN A 166 12.70 4.38 -1.71
C ASN A 166 13.56 4.16 -0.46
N VAL A 167 14.18 5.22 0.04
CA VAL A 167 15.16 5.16 1.14
C VAL A 167 14.57 4.50 2.39
N GLY A 168 13.33 4.85 2.76
CA GLY A 168 12.69 4.28 3.95
C GLY A 168 12.37 2.79 3.80
N ILE A 169 11.99 2.38 2.59
CA ILE A 169 11.74 0.96 2.26
C ILE A 169 13.05 0.18 2.29
N LEU A 170 14.08 0.69 1.61
CA LEU A 170 15.38 0.03 1.54
C LEU A 170 16.07 -0.03 2.89
N LYS A 171 15.93 1.01 3.71
CA LYS A 171 16.49 1.01 5.06
C LYS A 171 15.95 -0.13 5.91
N SER A 172 14.66 -0.41 5.85
CA SER A 172 14.09 -1.55 6.60
C SER A 172 14.64 -2.90 6.11
N VAL A 173 14.94 -3.04 4.83
CA VAL A 173 15.60 -4.23 4.27
C VAL A 173 17.03 -4.35 4.79
N ILE A 174 17.78 -3.24 4.79
CA ILE A 174 19.18 -3.22 5.27
C ILE A 174 19.23 -3.55 6.76
N ASP A 175 18.37 -2.93 7.56
CA ASP A 175 18.41 -3.04 9.01
C ASP A 175 17.85 -4.35 9.56
N LEU A 176 16.89 -4.97 8.87
CA LEU A 176 16.15 -6.12 9.37
C LEU A 176 16.38 -7.39 8.54
N LEU A 177 16.25 -7.33 7.21
CA LEU A 177 16.35 -8.52 6.36
C LEU A 177 17.80 -9.00 6.22
N ILE A 178 18.71 -8.10 5.92
CA ILE A 178 20.13 -8.46 5.70
C ILE A 178 20.73 -9.14 6.94
N PRO A 179 20.58 -8.63 8.17
CA PRO A 179 21.03 -9.33 9.36
C PRO A 179 20.44 -10.73 9.50
N ARG A 180 19.14 -10.92 9.17
CA ARG A 180 18.48 -12.23 9.24
C ARG A 180 19.07 -13.23 8.26
N ILE A 181 19.32 -12.81 7.01
CA ILE A 181 19.97 -13.69 6.01
C ILE A 181 21.32 -14.15 6.52
N ILE A 182 22.12 -13.22 7.05
CA ILE A 182 23.47 -13.52 7.56
C ILE A 182 23.41 -14.42 8.80
N GLU A 183 22.56 -14.11 9.77
CA GLU A 183 22.42 -14.86 11.03
C GLU A 183 21.93 -16.29 10.77
N ARG A 184 20.88 -16.42 9.95
CA ARG A 184 20.25 -17.71 9.67
C ARG A 184 20.97 -18.50 8.58
N GLN A 185 21.86 -17.86 7.83
CA GLN A 185 22.48 -18.46 6.64
C GLN A 185 21.41 -19.08 5.75
N SER A 186 20.39 -18.26 5.41
CA SER A 186 19.26 -18.67 4.59
C SER A 186 18.65 -17.47 3.89
N VAL A 187 18.18 -17.67 2.66
CA VAL A 187 17.36 -16.70 1.93
C VAL A 187 15.86 -16.94 2.13
N ASP A 188 15.48 -18.07 2.76
CA ASP A 188 14.10 -18.36 3.13
C ASP A 188 13.74 -17.68 4.46
N VAL A 189 13.96 -16.38 4.47
CA VAL A 189 13.52 -15.48 5.54
C VAL A 189 12.37 -14.64 5.02
N ASP A 190 11.44 -14.28 5.93
CA ASP A 190 10.31 -13.45 5.56
C ASP A 190 10.77 -12.11 4.98
N ALA A 191 10.12 -11.70 3.90
CA ALA A 191 10.28 -10.35 3.39
C ALA A 191 9.76 -9.34 4.40
N ILE A 192 10.40 -8.19 4.48
CA ILE A 192 9.96 -7.11 5.38
C ILE A 192 8.59 -6.61 4.93
N CYS A 193 7.63 -6.66 5.83
CA CYS A 193 6.29 -6.14 5.60
C CYS A 193 6.37 -4.65 5.21
N GLY A 194 5.80 -4.31 4.06
CA GLY A 194 5.92 -2.96 3.47
C GLY A 194 7.18 -2.72 2.62
N ALA A 195 8.06 -3.73 2.47
CA ALA A 195 9.27 -3.64 1.65
C ALA A 195 9.52 -4.92 0.81
N THR A 196 8.45 -5.62 0.44
CA THR A 196 8.50 -6.96 -0.17
C THR A 196 9.30 -7.01 -1.47
N ALA A 197 9.12 -6.03 -2.37
CA ALA A 197 9.84 -5.98 -3.65
C ALA A 197 11.36 -5.85 -3.47
N SER A 198 11.79 -4.90 -2.65
CA SER A 198 13.21 -4.68 -2.34
C SER A 198 13.79 -5.86 -1.54
N SER A 199 13.02 -6.46 -0.64
CA SER A 199 13.42 -7.68 0.10
C SER A 199 13.70 -8.85 -0.84
N ASN A 200 12.77 -9.14 -1.74
CA ASN A 200 12.92 -10.22 -2.71
C ASN A 200 14.07 -9.97 -3.69
N ALA A 201 14.33 -8.70 -4.04
CA ALA A 201 15.47 -8.36 -4.89
C ALA A 201 16.81 -8.66 -4.18
N VAL A 202 16.95 -8.27 -2.92
CA VAL A 202 18.14 -8.58 -2.12
C VAL A 202 18.31 -10.09 -1.96
N LYS A 203 17.25 -10.84 -1.69
CA LYS A 203 17.29 -12.31 -1.61
C LYS A 203 17.80 -12.93 -2.90
N ARG A 204 17.24 -12.54 -4.06
CA ARG A 204 17.72 -13.00 -5.38
C ARG A 204 19.19 -12.65 -5.63
N ALA A 205 19.61 -11.43 -5.24
CA ALA A 205 21.01 -11.04 -5.42
C ALA A 205 21.96 -11.90 -4.59
N VAL A 206 21.57 -12.28 -3.38
CA VAL A 206 22.35 -13.18 -2.53
C VAL A 206 22.44 -14.56 -3.18
N GLU A 207 21.33 -15.11 -3.69
CA GLU A 207 21.31 -16.37 -4.44
C GLU A 207 22.26 -16.32 -5.65
N ASP A 208 22.15 -15.27 -6.48
CA ASP A 208 23.02 -15.10 -7.65
C ASP A 208 24.51 -15.04 -7.27
N CYS A 209 24.86 -14.33 -6.21
CA CYS A 209 26.23 -14.23 -5.72
C CYS A 209 26.74 -15.57 -5.17
N MET A 210 25.92 -16.31 -4.48
CA MET A 210 26.27 -17.65 -3.99
C MET A 210 26.44 -18.64 -5.13
N GLU A 211 25.58 -18.60 -6.14
CA GLU A 211 25.73 -19.42 -7.34
C GLU A 211 27.06 -19.15 -8.05
N GLN A 212 27.45 -17.87 -8.17
CA GLN A 212 28.77 -17.48 -8.69
C GLN A 212 29.90 -18.12 -7.86
N ALA A 213 29.80 -18.05 -6.53
CA ALA A 213 30.79 -18.57 -5.59
C ALA A 213 30.88 -20.11 -5.63
N LEU A 214 29.77 -20.83 -5.76
CA LEU A 214 29.71 -22.28 -5.94
C LEU A 214 30.36 -22.69 -7.25
N LYS A 215 30.00 -22.06 -8.36
CA LYS A 215 30.59 -22.28 -9.68
C LYS A 215 32.12 -22.04 -9.66
N ALA A 216 32.56 -20.97 -8.98
CA ALA A 216 34.01 -20.68 -8.86
C ALA A 216 34.75 -21.72 -8.01
N ALA A 217 34.09 -22.35 -7.05
CA ALA A 217 34.64 -23.44 -6.26
C ALA A 217 34.61 -24.81 -6.97
N GLY A 218 33.89 -24.90 -8.10
CA GLY A 218 33.63 -26.18 -8.77
C GLY A 218 32.62 -27.06 -8.01
N THR A 219 31.82 -26.47 -7.11
CA THR A 219 30.75 -27.13 -6.37
C THR A 219 29.48 -27.07 -7.21
N ASP A 220 28.67 -28.13 -7.15
CA ASP A 220 27.41 -28.18 -7.86
C ASP A 220 26.44 -27.13 -7.28
N VAL A 221 25.68 -26.44 -8.15
CA VAL A 221 24.77 -25.39 -7.73
C VAL A 221 23.59 -25.92 -6.91
N SER A 222 23.27 -27.20 -6.95
CA SER A 222 22.29 -27.85 -6.08
C SER A 222 22.64 -27.70 -4.59
N ALA A 223 23.93 -27.44 -4.27
CA ALA A 223 24.35 -27.11 -2.91
C ALA A 223 23.67 -25.84 -2.34
N MET A 224 23.06 -25.00 -3.20
CA MET A 224 22.18 -23.89 -2.78
C MET A 224 21.02 -24.33 -1.89
N ASP A 225 20.51 -25.55 -2.05
CA ASP A 225 19.42 -26.09 -1.24
C ASP A 225 19.74 -26.05 0.26
N TYR A 226 21.01 -26.09 0.62
CA TYR A 226 21.46 -25.88 1.98
C TYR A 226 21.17 -24.47 2.51
N PHE A 227 21.07 -23.47 1.62
CA PHE A 227 20.77 -22.07 1.97
C PHE A 227 19.26 -21.77 1.93
N HIS A 228 18.47 -22.75 1.53
CA HIS A 228 17.02 -22.74 1.61
C HIS A 228 16.60 -23.53 2.86
N LYS A 229 16.52 -22.82 3.99
CA LYS A 229 16.16 -23.42 5.28
C LYS A 229 14.90 -22.75 5.78
N ASP A 230 13.86 -23.53 5.90
CA ASP A 230 12.67 -23.09 6.62
C ASP A 230 13.02 -22.71 8.07
N TYR A 231 12.65 -21.53 8.44
CA TYR A 231 12.73 -21.08 9.81
C TYR A 231 11.34 -20.99 10.43
N VAL A 232 11.08 -21.88 11.35
CA VAL A 232 9.88 -21.81 12.19
C VAL A 232 10.31 -21.24 13.54
N PRO A 233 9.87 -20.01 13.88
CA PRO A 233 10.25 -19.42 15.17
C PRO A 233 9.70 -20.25 16.32
N GLU A 234 10.50 -20.40 17.39
CA GLU A 234 10.05 -21.03 18.61
C GLU A 234 9.03 -20.10 19.30
N LYS A 235 7.81 -20.61 19.50
CA LYS A 235 6.76 -19.85 20.15
C LYS A 235 7.11 -19.59 21.62
N SER A 236 6.98 -18.34 22.03
CA SER A 236 7.10 -17.92 23.41
C SER A 236 6.02 -16.90 23.76
N GLU A 237 5.75 -16.72 25.04
CA GLU A 237 4.75 -15.76 25.51
C GLU A 237 5.44 -14.72 26.39
N GLU A 238 5.09 -13.46 26.19
CA GLU A 238 5.56 -12.34 26.98
C GLU A 238 4.39 -11.45 27.43
N THR A 239 4.49 -10.90 28.63
CA THR A 239 3.53 -9.92 29.13
C THR A 239 4.23 -8.59 29.32
N VAL A 240 3.60 -7.52 28.81
CA VAL A 240 4.09 -6.14 28.91
C VAL A 240 2.99 -5.28 29.52
N ASP A 241 3.35 -4.44 30.51
CA ASP A 241 2.44 -3.50 31.14
C ASP A 241 2.84 -2.08 30.77
N VAL A 242 1.87 -1.27 30.28
CA VAL A 242 2.07 0.12 29.91
C VAL A 242 0.87 0.99 30.29
N ASP A 243 1.03 2.29 30.34
CA ASP A 243 -0.09 3.21 30.54
C ASP A 243 -0.86 3.44 29.25
N VAL A 244 -0.15 3.69 28.15
CA VAL A 244 -0.73 3.93 26.83
C VAL A 244 -0.12 2.99 25.82
N LEU A 245 -0.97 2.28 25.10
CA LEU A 245 -0.59 1.48 23.93
C LEU A 245 -1.13 2.13 22.65
N VAL A 246 -0.25 2.36 21.69
CA VAL A 246 -0.63 2.82 20.34
C VAL A 246 -0.42 1.65 19.37
N VAL A 247 -1.47 1.26 18.66
CA VAL A 247 -1.43 0.19 17.65
C VAL A 247 -1.44 0.79 16.26
N GLY A 248 -0.36 0.58 15.51
CA GLY A 248 -0.07 1.22 14.23
C GLY A 248 0.86 2.42 14.38
N MET A 249 1.96 2.44 13.60
CA MET A 249 2.97 3.50 13.60
C MET A 249 2.97 4.30 12.29
N GLY A 250 1.80 4.40 11.67
CA GLY A 250 1.53 5.28 10.54
C GLY A 250 1.48 6.75 10.94
N GLY A 251 0.92 7.61 10.09
CA GLY A 251 0.82 9.04 10.37
C GLY A 251 0.10 9.34 11.70
N SER A 252 -1.11 8.80 11.87
CA SER A 252 -1.90 9.04 13.10
C SER A 252 -1.25 8.43 14.33
N GLY A 253 -0.70 7.22 14.22
CA GLY A 253 -0.05 6.55 15.36
C GLY A 253 1.25 7.25 15.78
N SER A 254 2.01 7.77 14.83
CA SER A 254 3.21 8.57 15.13
C SER A 254 2.85 9.84 15.91
N ALA A 255 1.81 10.55 15.47
CA ALA A 255 1.32 11.73 16.18
C ALA A 255 0.74 11.37 17.56
N ALA A 256 0.01 10.25 17.66
CA ALA A 256 -0.59 9.77 18.91
C ALA A 256 0.47 9.39 19.94
N ALA A 257 1.46 8.59 19.52
CA ALA A 257 2.53 8.11 20.40
C ALA A 257 3.34 9.27 20.99
N MET A 258 3.79 10.20 20.13
CA MET A 258 4.56 11.34 20.59
C MET A 258 3.75 12.27 21.48
N MET A 259 2.48 12.55 21.10
CA MET A 259 1.61 13.40 21.93
C MET A 259 1.27 12.75 23.27
N ALA A 260 1.16 11.42 23.33
CA ALA A 260 0.96 10.72 24.60
C ALA A 260 2.17 10.91 25.54
N VAL A 261 3.39 10.82 25.02
CA VAL A 261 4.64 11.11 25.77
C VAL A 261 4.65 12.55 26.26
N ASP A 262 4.41 13.52 25.39
CA ASP A 262 4.38 14.93 25.73
C ASP A 262 3.34 15.23 26.82
N THR A 263 2.19 14.59 26.73
CA THR A 263 1.11 14.74 27.69
C THR A 263 1.49 14.16 29.06
N GLN A 264 2.06 12.96 29.12
CA GLN A 264 2.53 12.36 30.37
C GLN A 264 3.62 13.24 31.03
N GLN A 265 4.57 13.76 30.25
CA GLN A 265 5.59 14.67 30.75
C GLN A 265 5.00 16.00 31.29
N LYS A 266 4.04 16.62 30.57
CA LYS A 266 3.35 17.83 31.01
C LYS A 266 2.54 17.60 32.30
N LEU A 267 1.99 16.41 32.48
CA LEU A 267 1.30 16.00 33.71
C LEU A 267 2.24 15.60 34.84
N GLY A 268 3.56 15.61 34.63
CA GLY A 268 4.56 15.19 35.59
C GLY A 268 4.51 13.69 35.92
N LYS A 269 4.01 12.88 34.98
CA LYS A 269 3.97 11.41 35.09
C LYS A 269 5.24 10.81 34.50
N GLU A 270 5.57 9.60 34.91
CA GLU A 270 6.59 8.79 34.23
C GLU A 270 6.08 8.41 32.83
N VAL A 271 6.96 8.43 31.84
CA VAL A 271 6.61 8.04 30.47
C VAL A 271 6.45 6.51 30.41
N SER A 272 5.26 6.07 30.05
CA SER A 272 4.87 4.67 29.91
C SER A 272 3.98 4.53 28.66
N VAL A 273 4.60 4.73 27.49
CA VAL A 273 3.97 4.64 26.18
C VAL A 273 4.70 3.61 25.33
N LEU A 274 3.94 2.64 24.80
CA LEU A 274 4.40 1.66 23.83
C LEU A 274 3.64 1.85 22.51
N ALA A 275 4.36 1.80 21.40
CA ALA A 275 3.77 1.71 20.07
C ALA A 275 4.16 0.39 19.41
N ILE A 276 3.23 -0.23 18.69
CA ILE A 276 3.48 -1.46 17.93
C ILE A 276 3.04 -1.29 16.48
N ASP A 277 3.76 -1.92 15.55
CA ASP A 277 3.37 -2.00 14.15
C ASP A 277 3.76 -3.37 13.57
N LYS A 278 2.91 -3.93 12.72
CA LYS A 278 3.23 -5.18 12.01
C LYS A 278 4.23 -4.99 10.88
N ALA A 279 4.40 -3.75 10.40
CA ALA A 279 5.43 -3.43 9.41
C ALA A 279 6.82 -3.38 10.02
N GLY A 280 7.83 -3.62 9.20
CA GLY A 280 9.25 -3.42 9.56
C GLY A 280 9.71 -1.97 9.41
N LYS A 281 8.78 -1.03 9.29
CA LYS A 281 9.03 0.40 9.15
C LYS A 281 7.86 1.19 9.70
N PHE A 282 8.08 2.46 9.97
CA PHE A 282 7.04 3.40 10.41
C PHE A 282 6.65 4.39 9.31
N GLY A 283 5.65 5.22 9.62
CA GLY A 283 5.11 6.26 8.74
C GLY A 283 3.92 5.80 7.90
N GLY A 284 3.75 4.51 7.67
CA GLY A 284 2.59 3.95 6.95
C GLY A 284 2.28 4.64 5.63
N THR A 285 1.02 4.82 5.32
CA THR A 285 0.55 5.54 4.11
C THR A 285 0.99 7.00 4.09
N ALA A 286 1.21 7.63 5.26
CA ALA A 286 1.64 9.03 5.34
C ALA A 286 3.04 9.27 4.73
N CYS A 287 3.87 8.23 4.58
CA CYS A 287 5.12 8.32 3.83
C CYS A 287 4.93 8.41 2.31
N ASN A 288 3.72 8.17 1.82
CA ASN A 288 3.38 8.20 0.40
C ASN A 288 2.63 9.49 0.00
N THR A 289 2.64 10.50 0.84
CA THR A 289 2.01 11.80 0.57
C THR A 289 2.93 12.94 0.97
N SER A 290 2.81 14.06 0.25
CA SER A 290 3.60 15.26 0.47
C SER A 290 2.75 16.47 0.87
N VAL A 291 1.44 16.29 0.96
CA VAL A 291 0.50 17.39 1.14
C VAL A 291 -0.32 17.21 2.40
N MET A 292 -0.40 18.25 3.22
CA MET A 292 -1.25 18.31 4.39
C MET A 292 -2.10 19.59 4.32
N LEU A 293 -3.41 19.46 4.44
CA LEU A 293 -4.29 20.59 4.70
C LEU A 293 -4.14 21.02 6.16
N ALA A 294 -3.98 22.30 6.43
CA ALA A 294 -3.97 22.83 7.79
C ALA A 294 -4.46 24.27 7.82
N PHE A 295 -5.07 24.65 8.95
CA PHE A 295 -5.62 25.99 9.19
C PHE A 295 -4.99 26.58 10.46
N ASP A 296 -4.74 27.88 10.42
CA ASP A 296 -4.32 28.67 11.60
C ASP A 296 -3.00 28.18 12.25
N SER A 297 -2.06 27.61 11.47
CA SER A 297 -0.73 27.32 12.00
C SER A 297 0.00 28.60 12.35
N LYS A 298 0.38 28.72 13.60
CA LYS A 298 1.14 29.89 14.09
C LYS A 298 2.50 30.02 13.39
N TYR A 299 3.21 28.91 13.22
CA TYR A 299 4.51 28.90 12.54
C TYR A 299 4.42 29.47 11.12
N THR A 300 3.43 29.02 10.35
CA THR A 300 3.29 29.49 8.96
C THR A 300 2.83 30.92 8.88
N GLN A 301 1.94 31.36 9.77
CA GLN A 301 1.53 32.76 9.89
C GLN A 301 2.74 33.67 10.20
N ASP A 302 3.51 33.33 11.22
CA ASP A 302 4.68 34.10 11.63
C ASP A 302 5.80 34.11 10.59
N THR A 303 5.99 32.96 9.91
CA THR A 303 7.09 32.78 8.96
C THR A 303 6.82 33.37 7.59
N TYR A 304 5.60 33.22 7.08
CA TYR A 304 5.27 33.51 5.69
C TYR A 304 4.26 34.65 5.51
N ASN A 305 3.51 35.04 6.55
CA ASN A 305 2.42 36.03 6.42
C ASN A 305 2.41 37.10 7.52
N ASN A 306 3.54 37.42 8.12
CA ASN A 306 3.68 38.48 9.14
C ASN A 306 2.75 38.34 10.35
N GLY A 307 2.40 37.14 10.74
CA GLY A 307 1.53 36.84 11.86
C GLY A 307 0.04 36.85 11.55
N GLU A 308 -0.34 37.12 10.31
CA GLU A 308 -1.74 37.11 9.87
C GLU A 308 -2.15 35.73 9.33
N PRO A 309 -3.46 35.38 9.40
CA PRO A 309 -3.95 34.14 8.80
C PRO A 309 -3.58 34.03 7.32
N TYR A 310 -3.04 32.88 6.91
CA TYR A 310 -2.68 32.63 5.53
C TYR A 310 -3.90 32.18 4.69
N PHE A 311 -4.84 31.51 5.34
CA PHE A 311 -6.04 30.99 4.72
C PHE A 311 -7.29 31.72 5.19
N ASP A 312 -8.25 31.88 4.29
CA ASP A 312 -9.62 32.21 4.64
C ASP A 312 -10.38 30.93 5.04
N LYS A 313 -10.28 30.59 6.31
CA LYS A 313 -10.93 29.41 6.92
C LYS A 313 -12.44 29.38 6.68
N SER A 314 -13.10 30.53 6.76
CA SER A 314 -14.55 30.62 6.54
C SER A 314 -14.93 30.34 5.10
N TYR A 315 -14.11 30.78 4.15
CA TYR A 315 -14.29 30.45 2.74
C TYR A 315 -14.09 28.96 2.48
N CYS A 316 -13.04 28.36 3.01
CA CYS A 316 -12.80 26.92 2.87
C CYS A 316 -13.93 26.07 3.48
N ASP A 317 -14.42 26.47 4.66
CA ASP A 317 -15.58 25.81 5.30
C ASP A 317 -16.84 25.92 4.46
N GLN A 318 -17.12 27.10 3.90
CA GLN A 318 -18.27 27.32 3.04
C GLN A 318 -18.19 26.49 1.75
N GLU A 319 -17.05 26.48 1.11
CA GLU A 319 -16.85 25.68 -0.11
C GLU A 319 -17.05 24.20 0.16
N PHE A 320 -16.42 23.67 1.20
CA PHE A 320 -16.54 22.27 1.56
C PHE A 320 -18.01 21.89 1.85
N ARG A 321 -18.69 22.67 2.69
CA ARG A 321 -20.10 22.43 3.02
C ARG A 321 -21.07 22.59 1.83
N SER A 322 -20.67 23.32 0.79
CA SER A 322 -21.50 23.48 -0.41
C SER A 322 -21.58 22.21 -1.26
N VAL A 323 -20.59 21.34 -1.15
CA VAL A 323 -20.43 20.14 -1.98
C VAL A 323 -20.51 18.83 -1.19
N ALA A 324 -20.23 18.87 0.11
CA ALA A 324 -20.18 17.69 0.97
C ALA A 324 -21.47 17.56 1.81
N THR A 325 -22.10 16.39 1.77
CA THR A 325 -23.14 16.01 2.72
C THR A 325 -22.54 15.19 3.84
N MET A 326 -22.46 15.75 5.03
CA MET A 326 -21.81 15.13 6.18
C MET A 326 -22.81 14.55 7.18
N THR A 327 -22.49 13.39 7.72
CA THR A 327 -23.11 12.90 8.96
C THR A 327 -22.66 13.76 10.16
N PRO A 328 -23.36 13.73 11.29
CA PRO A 328 -22.91 14.46 12.48
C PRO A 328 -21.47 14.13 12.93
N TYR A 329 -21.06 12.89 12.77
CA TYR A 329 -19.70 12.45 13.11
C TYR A 329 -18.64 13.01 12.14
N GLN A 330 -18.94 13.05 10.84
CA GLN A 330 -18.10 13.68 9.83
C GLN A 330 -18.02 15.19 10.02
N GLU A 331 -19.14 15.82 10.39
CA GLU A 331 -19.16 17.24 10.72
C GLU A 331 -18.29 17.55 11.95
N MET A 332 -18.32 16.72 12.98
CA MET A 332 -17.44 16.82 14.14
C MET A 332 -15.98 16.72 13.71
N GLY A 333 -15.64 15.74 12.88
CA GLY A 333 -14.29 15.57 12.34
C GLY A 333 -13.82 16.77 11.52
N TRP A 334 -14.68 17.30 10.64
CA TRP A 334 -14.36 18.50 9.84
C TRP A 334 -14.11 19.73 10.74
N ASN A 335 -14.99 19.95 11.70
CA ASN A 335 -14.83 21.05 12.66
C ASN A 335 -13.54 20.91 13.48
N LYS A 336 -13.16 19.68 13.82
CA LYS A 336 -11.90 19.39 14.51
C LYS A 336 -10.70 19.74 13.63
N MET A 337 -10.72 19.37 12.35
CA MET A 337 -9.67 19.76 11.41
C MET A 337 -9.59 21.27 11.24
N LEU A 338 -10.72 21.96 11.05
CA LEU A 338 -10.77 23.41 10.96
C LEU A 338 -10.15 24.11 12.18
N ASN A 339 -10.33 23.56 13.36
CA ASN A 339 -9.94 24.22 14.61
C ASN A 339 -8.61 23.75 15.20
N GLU A 340 -8.16 22.54 14.86
CA GLU A 340 -7.02 21.91 15.52
C GLU A 340 -5.85 21.56 14.57
N SER A 341 -6.04 21.63 13.25
CA SER A 341 -4.98 21.24 12.30
C SER A 341 -3.77 22.16 12.34
N GLY A 342 -3.93 23.43 12.68
CA GLY A 342 -2.80 24.34 12.86
C GLY A 342 -1.90 23.92 14.01
N TYR A 343 -2.50 23.47 15.12
CA TYR A 343 -1.72 22.92 16.25
C TYR A 343 -1.02 21.61 15.86
N ALA A 344 -1.67 20.77 15.03
CA ALA A 344 -1.06 19.54 14.55
C ALA A 344 0.11 19.82 13.61
N LEU A 345 -0.01 20.83 12.74
CA LEU A 345 1.08 21.23 11.86
C LEU A 345 2.28 21.75 12.65
N ASP A 346 2.06 22.68 13.59
CA ASP A 346 3.13 23.24 14.42
C ASP A 346 3.81 22.17 15.30
N PHE A 347 3.02 21.18 15.78
CA PHE A 347 3.56 20.03 16.48
C PHE A 347 4.52 19.21 15.59
N LEU A 348 4.15 18.91 14.35
CA LEU A 348 5.03 18.20 13.42
C LEU A 348 6.29 19.00 13.11
N ILE A 349 6.16 20.31 12.90
CA ILE A 349 7.29 21.20 12.65
C ILE A 349 8.25 21.21 13.85
N SER A 350 7.73 21.22 15.08
CA SER A 350 8.54 21.18 16.29
C SER A 350 9.40 19.91 16.40
N HIS A 351 8.94 18.81 15.75
CA HIS A 351 9.66 17.54 15.63
C HIS A 351 10.46 17.39 14.33
N GLY A 352 10.68 18.50 13.61
CA GLY A 352 11.61 18.54 12.49
C GLY A 352 11.01 18.30 11.11
N PHE A 353 9.69 18.19 10.99
CA PHE A 353 9.05 18.21 9.69
C PHE A 353 9.21 19.58 9.04
N TYR A 354 9.56 19.58 7.77
CA TYR A 354 9.64 20.82 7.00
C TYR A 354 8.38 21.00 6.16
N PHE A 355 7.76 22.16 6.33
CA PHE A 355 6.66 22.63 5.49
C PHE A 355 7.07 23.96 4.88
N GLY A 356 7.03 24.04 3.55
CA GLY A 356 7.31 25.27 2.84
C GLY A 356 6.21 26.30 2.97
N GLU A 357 6.36 27.41 2.25
CA GLU A 357 5.31 28.41 2.15
C GLU A 357 4.04 27.75 1.60
N PRO A 358 2.88 27.99 2.23
CA PRO A 358 1.60 27.47 1.76
C PRO A 358 1.34 27.84 0.30
N LYS A 359 0.88 26.88 -0.47
CA LYS A 359 0.54 27.09 -1.88
C LYS A 359 -0.95 26.97 -2.10
N PRO A 360 -1.47 27.57 -3.19
CA PRO A 360 -2.81 27.27 -3.64
C PRO A 360 -2.98 25.75 -3.70
N GLY A 361 -3.97 25.26 -2.98
CA GLY A 361 -4.28 23.83 -3.03
C GLY A 361 -4.86 23.46 -4.38
N LEU A 362 -5.14 22.18 -4.51
CA LEU A 362 -5.71 21.61 -5.73
C LEU A 362 -7.12 22.13 -6.06
N ALA A 363 -7.71 22.91 -5.15
CA ALA A 363 -9.09 23.43 -5.25
C ALA A 363 -9.19 24.90 -5.66
N GLY A 364 -8.23 25.47 -6.38
CA GLY A 364 -8.38 26.82 -6.92
C GLY A 364 -7.26 27.80 -6.56
N ASP A 365 -7.55 29.09 -6.69
CA ASP A 365 -6.56 30.17 -6.57
C ASP A 365 -6.15 30.49 -5.12
N LYS A 366 -6.80 29.88 -4.11
CA LYS A 366 -6.50 30.14 -2.69
C LYS A 366 -5.66 29.01 -2.10
N PRO A 367 -4.63 29.33 -1.30
CA PRO A 367 -3.86 28.34 -0.60
C PRO A 367 -4.73 27.61 0.43
N ASN A 368 -4.83 26.29 0.33
CA ASN A 368 -5.60 25.45 1.23
C ASN A 368 -4.85 24.18 1.66
N SER A 369 -3.60 24.02 1.26
CA SER A 369 -2.78 22.85 1.62
C SER A 369 -1.32 23.22 1.80
N PHE A 370 -0.63 22.43 2.61
CA PHE A 370 0.78 22.55 2.86
C PHE A 370 1.52 21.34 2.31
N GLU A 371 2.60 21.58 1.60
CA GLU A 371 3.54 20.53 1.23
C GLU A 371 4.63 20.42 2.30
N TYR A 372 4.78 19.28 2.90
CA TYR A 372 5.82 19.05 3.91
C TYR A 372 7.14 18.49 3.35
N THR A 373 7.27 18.43 2.05
CA THR A 373 8.52 18.16 1.34
C THR A 373 9.31 19.42 0.98
N GLY A 374 8.73 20.58 1.19
CA GLY A 374 9.39 21.89 1.17
C GLY A 374 9.74 22.50 -0.15
N GLN A 375 9.81 21.75 -1.24
CA GLN A 375 10.12 22.27 -2.57
C GLN A 375 9.29 21.54 -3.64
N PRO A 376 8.50 22.24 -4.47
CA PRO A 376 7.86 21.64 -5.64
C PRO A 376 8.93 21.17 -6.62
N GLY A 377 8.84 19.93 -7.02
CA GLY A 377 9.75 19.33 -7.99
C GLY A 377 11.02 18.70 -7.41
N GLU A 378 11.36 18.93 -6.13
CA GLU A 378 12.49 18.29 -5.44
C GLU A 378 12.07 17.28 -4.38
N ALA A 379 10.79 17.15 -4.15
CA ALA A 379 10.22 16.33 -3.13
C ALA A 379 10.29 14.85 -3.50
N SER A 380 11.20 14.14 -2.91
CA SER A 380 11.20 12.68 -2.95
C SER A 380 10.46 12.14 -1.74
N LEU A 381 9.64 11.11 -1.90
CA LEU A 381 9.00 10.39 -0.79
C LEU A 381 10.02 9.87 0.23
N ALA A 382 11.27 9.72 -0.17
CA ALA A 382 12.38 9.41 0.70
C ALA A 382 12.54 10.42 1.85
N ILE A 383 12.30 11.71 1.59
CA ILE A 383 12.42 12.77 2.61
C ILE A 383 11.37 12.63 3.69
N VAL A 384 10.14 12.32 3.30
CA VAL A 384 9.03 12.17 4.24
C VAL A 384 9.34 11.11 5.30
N TYR A 385 9.96 10.01 4.88
CA TYR A 385 10.41 8.99 5.81
C TYR A 385 11.43 9.53 6.82
N THR A 386 12.31 10.45 6.42
CA THR A 386 13.31 11.06 7.34
C THR A 386 12.66 11.87 8.45
N TYR A 387 11.55 12.54 8.15
CA TYR A 387 10.78 13.28 9.14
C TYR A 387 10.12 12.35 10.15
N PHE A 388 9.53 11.25 9.68
CA PHE A 388 9.00 10.22 10.58
C PHE A 388 10.11 9.59 11.42
N GLN A 389 11.28 9.30 10.84
CA GLN A 389 12.43 8.82 11.60
C GLN A 389 12.80 9.80 12.72
N GLN A 390 12.86 11.08 12.42
CA GLN A 390 13.20 12.10 13.42
C GLN A 390 12.15 12.14 14.55
N LEU A 391 10.86 12.05 14.23
CA LEU A 391 9.79 11.99 15.23
C LEU A 391 9.92 10.78 16.14
N TRP A 392 10.22 9.60 15.59
CA TRP A 392 10.42 8.37 16.36
C TRP A 392 11.72 8.39 17.18
N ASP A 393 12.77 9.06 16.70
CA ASP A 393 13.97 9.32 17.47
C ASP A 393 13.66 10.23 18.69
N ASP A 394 12.87 11.28 18.49
CA ASP A 394 12.42 12.16 19.56
C ASP A 394 11.54 11.41 20.55
N PHE A 395 10.61 10.58 20.08
CA PHE A 395 9.77 9.69 20.90
C PHE A 395 10.61 8.79 21.81
N THR A 396 11.61 8.12 21.24
CA THR A 396 12.49 7.22 21.99
C THR A 396 13.36 7.98 23.01
N LYS A 397 13.91 9.15 22.61
CA LYS A 397 14.68 10.02 23.52
C LYS A 397 13.83 10.51 24.69
N ALA A 398 12.54 10.74 24.45
CA ALA A 398 11.59 11.16 25.48
C ALA A 398 11.12 10.03 26.39
N GLY A 399 11.56 8.78 26.16
CA GLY A 399 11.29 7.61 26.98
C GLY A 399 10.22 6.67 26.47
N GLY A 400 9.61 6.97 25.32
CA GLY A 400 8.70 6.07 24.64
C GLY A 400 9.39 4.82 24.10
N LYS A 401 8.64 3.74 23.92
CA LYS A 401 9.13 2.46 23.37
C LYS A 401 8.29 2.04 22.19
N TYR A 402 8.91 1.33 21.23
CA TYR A 402 8.16 0.74 20.12
C TYR A 402 8.64 -0.66 19.76
N MET A 403 7.79 -1.43 19.12
CA MET A 403 8.09 -2.74 18.54
C MET A 403 7.58 -2.77 17.10
N LEU A 404 8.47 -2.94 16.14
CA LEU A 404 8.16 -3.22 14.74
C LEU A 404 7.93 -4.72 14.55
N GLU A 405 7.35 -5.10 13.41
CA GLU A 405 7.02 -6.48 13.03
C GLU A 405 6.15 -7.19 14.08
N THR A 406 5.42 -6.39 14.86
CA THR A 406 4.56 -6.84 15.95
C THR A 406 3.13 -6.45 15.65
N GLU A 407 2.33 -7.43 15.26
CA GLU A 407 0.95 -7.28 14.87
C GLU A 407 0.02 -7.34 16.08
N GLY A 408 -0.81 -6.31 16.27
CA GLY A 408 -1.97 -6.38 17.17
C GLY A 408 -3.02 -7.33 16.56
N THR A 409 -3.48 -8.30 17.33
CA THR A 409 -4.43 -9.32 16.87
C THR A 409 -5.83 -9.15 17.42
N ASP A 410 -5.94 -8.88 18.72
CA ASP A 410 -7.21 -8.76 19.42
C ASP A 410 -7.14 -7.78 20.59
N LEU A 411 -8.27 -7.11 20.86
CA LEU A 411 -8.44 -6.35 22.09
C LEU A 411 -8.57 -7.28 23.31
N ILE A 412 -8.02 -6.86 24.42
CA ILE A 412 -8.27 -7.47 25.72
C ILE A 412 -9.34 -6.63 26.40
N VAL A 413 -10.49 -7.23 26.67
CA VAL A 413 -11.66 -6.56 27.24
C VAL A 413 -11.98 -7.18 28.59
N ASP A 414 -12.21 -6.34 29.59
CA ASP A 414 -12.68 -6.77 30.89
C ASP A 414 -14.13 -7.26 30.76
N PRO A 415 -14.44 -8.52 31.11
CA PRO A 415 -15.75 -9.09 30.85
C PRO A 415 -16.87 -8.54 31.76
N GLU A 416 -16.53 -7.85 32.85
CA GLU A 416 -17.52 -7.29 33.77
C GLU A 416 -17.90 -5.87 33.41
N SER A 417 -16.92 -5.05 33.05
CA SER A 417 -17.11 -3.63 32.72
C SER A 417 -17.23 -3.36 31.21
N GLY A 418 -16.72 -4.23 30.37
CA GLY A 418 -16.60 -3.97 28.93
C GLY A 418 -15.45 -3.02 28.58
N ALA A 419 -14.62 -2.60 29.53
CA ALA A 419 -13.49 -1.73 29.30
C ALA A 419 -12.36 -2.44 28.53
N VAL A 420 -11.73 -1.74 27.62
CA VAL A 420 -10.52 -2.23 26.96
C VAL A 420 -9.33 -2.06 27.90
N THR A 421 -8.62 -3.15 28.17
CA THR A 421 -7.52 -3.22 29.13
C THR A 421 -6.19 -3.63 28.48
N GLY A 422 -6.14 -3.75 27.16
CA GLY A 422 -4.93 -4.11 26.44
C GLY A 422 -5.16 -4.70 25.06
N VAL A 423 -4.11 -5.31 24.53
CA VAL A 423 -4.09 -5.94 23.19
C VAL A 423 -3.29 -7.23 23.24
N LYS A 424 -3.77 -8.27 22.52
CA LYS A 424 -2.95 -9.40 22.13
C LYS A 424 -2.17 -9.04 20.88
N ALA A 425 -0.90 -9.42 20.83
CA ALA A 425 -0.06 -9.15 19.68
C ALA A 425 0.88 -10.33 19.42
N ILE A 426 1.41 -10.39 18.18
CA ILE A 426 2.38 -11.41 17.78
C ILE A 426 3.49 -10.77 16.95
N ASN A 427 4.72 -11.13 17.27
CA ASN A 427 5.84 -10.90 16.38
C ASN A 427 6.06 -12.14 15.51
N HIS A 428 5.70 -12.05 14.24
CA HIS A 428 5.76 -13.18 13.31
C HIS A 428 7.19 -13.66 13.02
N VAL A 429 8.17 -12.79 13.21
CA VAL A 429 9.58 -13.10 12.96
C VAL A 429 10.22 -13.89 14.10
N THR A 430 9.89 -13.55 15.34
CA THR A 430 10.45 -14.17 16.53
C THR A 430 9.54 -15.24 17.12
N GLY A 431 8.26 -15.28 16.73
CA GLY A 431 7.26 -16.19 17.29
C GLY A 431 6.76 -15.81 18.69
N VAL A 432 7.12 -14.61 19.18
CA VAL A 432 6.68 -14.14 20.50
C VAL A 432 5.23 -13.70 20.44
N GLU A 433 4.38 -14.30 21.25
CA GLU A 433 3.00 -13.89 21.47
C GLU A 433 2.94 -12.97 22.70
N TYR A 434 2.48 -11.73 22.51
CA TYR A 434 2.44 -10.73 23.55
C TYR A 434 1.04 -10.59 24.16
N THR A 435 1.00 -10.46 25.49
CA THR A 435 -0.13 -9.89 26.21
C THR A 435 0.28 -8.50 26.67
N ILE A 436 -0.22 -7.46 26.00
CA ILE A 436 0.11 -6.07 26.33
C ILE A 436 -1.06 -5.50 27.12
N ASN A 437 -0.90 -5.39 28.44
CA ASN A 437 -1.85 -4.72 29.31
C ASN A 437 -1.65 -3.20 29.20
N ALA A 438 -2.72 -2.46 29.02
CA ALA A 438 -2.67 -1.00 28.90
C ALA A 438 -3.88 -0.36 29.59
N LYS A 439 -3.67 0.78 30.23
CA LYS A 439 -4.79 1.56 30.79
C LYS A 439 -5.61 2.22 29.69
N SER A 440 -4.98 2.50 28.54
CA SER A 440 -5.64 3.01 27.36
C SER A 440 -4.98 2.48 26.08
N VAL A 441 -5.79 2.22 25.05
CA VAL A 441 -5.39 1.73 23.75
C VAL A 441 -5.83 2.73 22.69
N VAL A 442 -4.93 3.10 21.78
CA VAL A 442 -5.20 3.96 20.62
C VAL A 442 -5.04 3.15 19.35
N LEU A 443 -6.11 2.97 18.58
CA LEU A 443 -6.07 2.31 17.28
C LEU A 443 -5.73 3.31 16.18
N CYS A 444 -4.66 3.02 15.44
CA CYS A 444 -4.12 3.82 14.36
C CYS A 444 -3.59 2.93 13.21
N CYS A 445 -4.30 1.83 12.90
CA CYS A 445 -3.85 0.76 12.01
C CYS A 445 -4.09 1.05 10.53
N GLY A 446 -4.82 2.12 10.19
CA GLY A 446 -4.97 2.59 8.81
C GLY A 446 -6.23 2.08 8.08
N GLY A 447 -7.22 1.56 8.80
CA GLY A 447 -8.48 1.07 8.23
C GLY A 447 -8.35 -0.31 7.59
N PHE A 448 -9.27 -0.63 6.66
CA PHE A 448 -9.39 -1.99 6.09
C PHE A 448 -9.24 -2.03 4.55
N GLY A 449 -8.72 -0.96 3.95
CA GLY A 449 -8.66 -0.82 2.49
C GLY A 449 -7.75 -1.82 1.76
N ALA A 450 -7.10 -2.76 2.44
CA ALA A 450 -6.36 -3.86 1.84
C ALA A 450 -6.94 -5.22 2.23
N ASN A 451 -8.19 -5.25 2.70
CA ASN A 451 -8.89 -6.48 3.04
C ASN A 451 -9.95 -6.79 1.98
N ASP A 452 -9.61 -7.62 1.03
CA ASP A 452 -10.46 -8.00 -0.09
C ASP A 452 -11.84 -8.54 0.32
N GLU A 453 -11.94 -9.21 1.47
CA GLU A 453 -13.20 -9.76 1.97
C GLU A 453 -14.10 -8.65 2.50
N LEU A 454 -13.56 -7.77 3.33
CA LEU A 454 -14.29 -6.61 3.84
C LEU A 454 -14.68 -5.65 2.71
N GLU A 455 -13.79 -5.44 1.74
CA GLU A 455 -14.11 -4.63 0.56
C GLU A 455 -15.28 -5.19 -0.24
N LYS A 456 -15.25 -6.48 -0.54
CA LYS A 456 -16.34 -7.15 -1.28
C LYS A 456 -17.66 -7.10 -0.52
N GLU A 457 -17.62 -7.21 0.79
CA GLU A 457 -18.80 -7.19 1.63
C GLU A 457 -19.36 -5.78 1.83
N LEU A 458 -18.50 -4.80 2.03
CA LEU A 458 -18.89 -3.49 2.51
C LEU A 458 -18.97 -2.44 1.40
N TYR A 459 -17.98 -2.38 0.51
CA TYR A 459 -17.92 -1.32 -0.48
C TYR A 459 -18.98 -1.46 -1.56
N ARG A 460 -19.75 -0.40 -1.80
CA ARG A 460 -20.78 -0.35 -2.84
C ARG A 460 -20.20 -0.65 -4.23
N GLY A 461 -19.02 -0.12 -4.52
CA GLY A 461 -18.34 -0.35 -5.78
C GLY A 461 -17.94 -1.83 -5.98
N SER A 462 -17.46 -2.50 -4.94
CA SER A 462 -17.13 -3.92 -4.98
C SER A 462 -18.36 -4.79 -5.19
N GLN A 463 -19.48 -4.45 -4.57
CA GLN A 463 -20.76 -5.14 -4.74
C GLN A 463 -21.32 -5.04 -6.17
N THR A 464 -20.98 -3.98 -6.89
CA THR A 464 -21.34 -3.78 -8.30
C THR A 464 -20.30 -4.35 -9.26
N GLY A 465 -19.21 -4.92 -8.76
CA GLY A 465 -18.09 -5.40 -9.58
C GLY A 465 -17.21 -4.31 -10.16
N ALA A 466 -17.36 -3.07 -9.69
CA ALA A 466 -16.66 -1.92 -10.20
C ALA A 466 -15.22 -1.80 -9.68
N TYR A 467 -14.94 -2.33 -8.50
CA TYR A 467 -13.60 -2.33 -7.93
C TYR A 467 -12.93 -3.67 -8.13
N LYS A 468 -11.70 -3.64 -8.54
CA LYS A 468 -10.87 -4.85 -8.59
C LYS A 468 -9.58 -4.69 -7.79
N HIS A 469 -9.17 -3.47 -7.45
CA HIS A 469 -7.89 -3.23 -6.83
C HIS A 469 -7.92 -1.98 -5.96
N ASP A 470 -7.63 -2.14 -4.70
CA ASP A 470 -7.26 -1.08 -3.81
C ASP A 470 -5.76 -0.77 -3.99
N ILE A 471 -5.43 0.52 -3.99
CA ILE A 471 -4.05 1.00 -3.95
C ILE A 471 -3.58 1.30 -2.53
N SER A 472 -4.35 0.94 -1.52
CA SER A 472 -3.93 0.96 -0.12
C SER A 472 -2.65 0.18 0.06
N ILE A 473 -1.89 0.55 1.06
CA ILE A 473 -0.78 -0.32 1.46
C ILE A 473 -1.34 -1.61 2.05
N MET A 474 -0.73 -2.74 1.67
CA MET A 474 -1.20 -4.09 2.02
C MET A 474 -1.29 -4.38 3.53
N GLN A 475 -0.82 -3.47 4.36
CA GLN A 475 -0.92 -3.55 5.80
C GLN A 475 -2.29 -3.14 6.38
N ASN A 476 -3.11 -2.45 5.60
CA ASN A 476 -4.40 -1.91 6.06
C ASN A 476 -5.50 -2.97 5.99
N ASP A 477 -5.37 -4.04 6.78
CA ASP A 477 -6.27 -5.21 6.75
C ASP A 477 -7.47 -5.13 7.69
N GLY A 478 -7.56 -4.06 8.48
CA GLY A 478 -8.70 -3.83 9.38
C GLY A 478 -8.81 -4.76 10.58
N LYS A 479 -7.83 -5.61 10.86
CA LYS A 479 -7.89 -6.63 11.92
C LYS A 479 -8.30 -6.05 13.28
N MET A 480 -7.65 -4.98 13.72
CA MET A 480 -7.98 -4.35 15.01
C MET A 480 -9.33 -3.65 15.01
N MET A 481 -9.76 -3.10 13.87
CA MET A 481 -11.11 -2.55 13.71
C MET A 481 -12.16 -3.66 13.83
N VAL A 482 -11.94 -4.81 13.18
CA VAL A 482 -12.82 -5.99 13.31
C VAL A 482 -12.88 -6.47 14.76
N SER A 483 -11.74 -6.51 15.47
CA SER A 483 -11.72 -6.84 16.89
C SER A 483 -12.52 -5.81 17.72
N ALA A 484 -12.41 -4.52 17.43
CA ALA A 484 -13.20 -3.49 18.13
C ALA A 484 -14.71 -3.66 17.86
N ILE A 485 -15.12 -3.91 16.62
CA ILE A 485 -16.52 -4.18 16.24
C ILE A 485 -17.04 -5.42 16.99
N ALA A 486 -16.27 -6.49 17.01
CA ALA A 486 -16.65 -7.72 17.74
C ALA A 486 -16.84 -7.50 19.24
N ASN A 487 -16.19 -6.47 19.81
CA ASN A 487 -16.31 -6.05 21.19
C ASN A 487 -17.27 -4.85 21.38
N GLY A 488 -18.16 -4.62 20.44
CA GLY A 488 -19.27 -3.70 20.58
C GLY A 488 -18.99 -2.25 20.16
N ALA A 489 -17.95 -1.99 19.39
CA ALA A 489 -17.72 -0.65 18.84
C ALA A 489 -18.70 -0.32 17.71
N ALA A 490 -19.18 0.91 17.69
CA ALA A 490 -19.98 1.46 16.62
C ALA A 490 -19.13 1.86 15.41
N VAL A 491 -19.70 1.73 14.21
CA VAL A 491 -19.06 2.10 12.95
C VAL A 491 -19.98 2.94 12.08
N GLY A 492 -19.38 3.70 11.17
CA GLY A 492 -20.12 4.48 10.19
C GLY A 492 -19.36 4.63 8.88
N GLY A 493 -20.10 4.86 7.78
CA GLY A 493 -19.53 5.09 6.47
C GLY A 493 -18.72 3.92 5.88
N MET A 494 -18.93 2.71 6.38
CA MET A 494 -18.16 1.52 5.98
C MET A 494 -18.36 1.14 4.51
N GLU A 495 -19.46 1.57 3.92
CA GLU A 495 -19.76 1.38 2.51
C GLU A 495 -19.03 2.36 1.59
N ASP A 496 -18.42 3.38 2.14
CA ASP A 496 -17.67 4.38 1.40
C ASP A 496 -16.18 4.05 1.40
N CYS A 497 -15.54 4.31 0.30
CA CYS A 497 -14.10 4.28 0.19
C CYS A 497 -13.61 5.65 -0.30
N LEU A 498 -12.43 6.01 0.09
CA LEU A 498 -11.79 7.19 -0.44
C LEU A 498 -11.11 6.82 -1.75
N THR A 499 -11.77 7.19 -2.81
CA THR A 499 -11.17 7.20 -4.11
C THR A 499 -10.58 8.58 -4.29
N GLY A 500 -9.33 8.73 -3.95
CA GLY A 500 -8.62 9.99 -4.22
C GLY A 500 -8.46 10.19 -5.70
N ILE A 501 -8.11 11.31 -6.01
CA ILE A 501 -7.58 11.94 -7.15
C ILE A 501 -6.78 10.98 -8.05
N ILE A 502 -7.00 10.98 -9.31
CA ILE A 502 -6.22 10.48 -10.47
C ILE A 502 -5.51 9.14 -10.36
N TRP A 503 -4.74 8.89 -9.32
CA TRP A 503 -4.15 7.58 -9.03
C TRP A 503 -5.21 6.51 -8.88
N ASN A 504 -6.42 6.92 -8.61
CA ASN A 504 -7.55 6.10 -8.29
C ASN A 504 -8.51 5.94 -9.46
N PHE A 505 -8.16 6.52 -10.61
CA PHE A 505 -8.80 6.23 -11.86
C PHE A 505 -7.84 5.50 -12.76
N GLY A 506 -8.26 4.45 -13.34
CA GLY A 506 -7.46 3.70 -14.27
C GLY A 506 -8.30 2.80 -15.13
N VAL A 507 -7.65 2.26 -16.09
CA VAL A 507 -8.25 1.28 -16.98
C VAL A 507 -8.42 -0.04 -16.25
N PRO A 508 -9.52 -0.80 -16.50
CA PRO A 508 -9.84 -2.02 -15.75
C PRO A 508 -8.84 -3.15 -15.92
N ASN A 509 -8.28 -3.28 -17.10
CA ASN A 509 -7.28 -4.29 -17.34
C ASN A 509 -5.94 -3.60 -17.44
N PRO A 510 -5.04 -4.09 -16.75
CA PRO A 510 -3.79 -3.43 -16.59
C PRO A 510 -2.87 -3.56 -17.80
N LEU A 511 -2.84 -2.56 -18.61
CA LEU A 511 -1.59 -2.15 -19.22
C LEU A 511 -0.63 -1.69 -18.14
N THR A 512 -1.21 -1.33 -17.02
CA THR A 512 -0.59 -0.74 -15.88
C THR A 512 -1.10 -1.41 -14.65
N CYS A 513 -0.99 -2.67 -14.58
CA CYS A 513 -1.68 -3.22 -13.50
C CYS A 513 -0.99 -3.30 -12.26
N TYR A 514 -1.75 -3.25 -11.43
CA TYR A 514 -1.76 -3.64 -10.07
C TYR A 514 -1.68 -5.13 -9.81
N ASP A 515 -1.63 -5.98 -10.81
CA ASP A 515 -1.02 -7.23 -10.56
C ASP A 515 0.48 -7.00 -10.27
N LEU A 516 1.21 -8.02 -10.05
CA LEU A 516 2.63 -8.03 -9.65
C LEU A 516 3.54 -6.98 -10.29
N ASN A 517 3.14 -6.38 -11.41
CA ASN A 517 3.92 -5.32 -12.04
C ASN A 517 3.91 -4.01 -11.27
N TRP A 518 2.85 -3.71 -10.51
CA TRP A 518 2.86 -2.57 -9.61
C TRP A 518 3.77 -2.80 -8.40
N ILE A 519 3.72 -4.00 -7.80
CA ILE A 519 4.64 -4.41 -6.74
C ILE A 519 6.09 -4.40 -7.23
N GLU A 520 6.30 -4.60 -8.52
CA GLU A 520 7.59 -4.55 -9.17
C GLU A 520 8.04 -3.15 -9.61
N GLY A 521 7.43 -2.09 -9.14
CA GLY A 521 7.96 -0.74 -9.25
C GLY A 521 7.55 0.06 -10.47
N THR A 522 6.26 0.14 -10.71
CA THR A 522 5.69 0.95 -11.78
C THR A 522 5.54 2.44 -11.46
N TYR A 523 6.07 2.96 -10.35
CA TYR A 523 6.08 4.41 -10.11
C TYR A 523 7.21 5.16 -10.83
N ASP A 524 8.22 4.48 -11.31
CA ASP A 524 9.21 5.07 -12.21
C ASP A 524 8.69 5.18 -13.68
N ILE A 525 7.41 5.03 -13.84
CA ILE A 525 6.76 4.71 -15.09
C ILE A 525 6.60 5.86 -16.04
N PHE A 526 6.77 7.06 -15.58
CA PHE A 526 6.61 8.19 -16.49
C PHE A 526 7.86 8.48 -17.33
N ARG A 527 8.99 7.90 -16.98
CA ARG A 527 10.23 8.03 -17.74
C ARG A 527 11.06 6.77 -17.63
N ASP A 528 11.54 6.27 -18.76
CA ASP A 528 12.60 5.27 -18.77
C ASP A 528 13.96 5.88 -18.39
N ASP A 529 15.02 5.06 -18.39
CA ASP A 529 16.38 5.52 -18.07
C ASP A 529 16.92 6.57 -19.06
N GLU A 530 16.30 6.71 -20.22
CA GLU A 530 16.61 7.71 -21.25
C GLU A 530 15.76 8.97 -21.11
N GLY A 531 14.81 9.00 -20.20
CA GLY A 531 13.92 10.11 -19.94
C GLY A 531 12.66 10.12 -20.81
N CYS A 532 12.30 9.00 -21.42
CA CYS A 532 11.09 8.83 -22.19
C CYS A 532 9.89 8.42 -21.32
N TRP A 533 8.69 8.84 -21.71
CA TRP A 533 7.46 8.48 -21.00
C TRP A 533 7.04 7.06 -21.31
N SER A 534 6.57 6.34 -20.28
CA SER A 534 6.08 5.00 -20.47
C SER A 534 4.74 5.00 -21.22
N PHE A 535 4.66 4.16 -22.22
CA PHE A 535 3.43 3.92 -22.98
C PHE A 535 2.28 3.42 -22.09
N ASN A 536 2.60 2.84 -20.92
CA ASN A 536 1.63 2.24 -20.01
C ASN A 536 0.90 3.25 -19.12
N ASP A 537 1.40 4.48 -19.00
CA ASP A 537 0.86 5.45 -18.04
C ASP A 537 -0.09 6.45 -18.66
N VAL A 538 0.11 6.72 -19.92
CA VAL A 538 -0.73 7.66 -20.66
C VAL A 538 -2.21 7.27 -20.64
N PRO A 539 -2.62 5.99 -20.69
CA PRO A 539 -4.03 5.62 -20.56
C PRO A 539 -4.68 6.10 -19.27
N ASN A 540 -3.96 6.10 -18.15
CA ASN A 540 -4.49 6.59 -16.87
C ASN A 540 -4.67 8.12 -16.88
N ILE A 541 -3.77 8.84 -17.57
CA ILE A 541 -3.92 10.28 -17.79
C ILE A 541 -5.10 10.54 -18.71
N MET A 542 -5.22 9.79 -19.80
CA MET A 542 -6.30 9.93 -20.77
C MET A 542 -7.68 9.69 -20.16
N VAL A 543 -7.84 8.64 -19.35
CA VAL A 543 -9.15 8.31 -18.78
C VAL A 543 -9.65 9.40 -17.82
N SER A 544 -8.75 10.18 -17.25
CA SER A 544 -9.06 11.30 -16.35
C SER A 544 -8.91 12.67 -17.01
N ALA A 545 -8.60 12.74 -18.29
CA ALA A 545 -8.37 14.00 -19.00
C ALA A 545 -9.59 14.91 -18.95
N TRP A 546 -9.33 16.19 -18.71
CA TRP A 546 -10.39 17.21 -18.65
C TRP A 546 -10.99 17.51 -20.02
N GLU A 547 -10.24 17.27 -21.06
CA GLU A 547 -10.65 17.45 -22.46
C GLU A 547 -11.68 16.39 -22.89
N SER A 548 -11.67 15.21 -22.28
CA SER A 548 -12.60 14.13 -22.63
C SER A 548 -14.01 14.35 -22.09
N VAL A 549 -14.97 13.56 -22.56
CA VAL A 549 -16.34 13.56 -22.06
C VAL A 549 -16.59 12.24 -21.31
N ALA A 550 -16.98 12.33 -20.04
CA ALA A 550 -17.29 11.16 -19.24
C ALA A 550 -18.78 10.83 -19.28
N VAL A 551 -19.10 9.61 -19.69
CA VAL A 551 -20.48 9.10 -19.70
C VAL A 551 -20.62 7.89 -18.81
N ASN A 552 -21.80 7.73 -18.24
CA ASN A 552 -22.18 6.56 -17.45
C ASN A 552 -22.56 5.36 -18.34
N PRO A 553 -22.82 4.18 -17.79
CA PRO A 553 -23.22 2.99 -18.55
C PRO A 553 -24.51 3.17 -19.38
N GLU A 554 -25.34 4.16 -19.06
CA GLU A 554 -26.53 4.49 -19.85
C GLU A 554 -26.23 5.45 -21.02
N GLY A 555 -24.97 5.89 -21.19
CA GLY A 555 -24.55 6.82 -22.24
C GLY A 555 -24.80 8.30 -21.92
N ARG A 556 -25.14 8.63 -20.65
CA ARG A 556 -25.38 10.01 -20.24
C ARG A 556 -24.16 10.62 -19.57
N ARG A 557 -23.86 11.85 -19.94
CA ARG A 557 -22.90 12.67 -19.20
C ARG A 557 -23.51 13.05 -17.85
N TYR A 558 -22.70 13.07 -16.79
CA TYR A 558 -23.19 13.18 -15.41
C TYR A 558 -22.41 14.19 -14.56
N ASN A 559 -21.30 14.79 -15.05
CA ASN A 559 -20.51 15.74 -14.27
C ASN A 559 -19.68 16.69 -15.14
N ASN A 560 -18.99 17.61 -14.47
CA ASN A 560 -17.94 18.45 -15.03
C ASN A 560 -16.60 17.71 -14.95
N GLU A 561 -16.06 17.29 -16.10
CA GLU A 561 -14.80 16.56 -16.17
C GLU A 561 -13.59 17.41 -15.76
N ALA A 562 -13.70 18.73 -15.89
CA ALA A 562 -12.69 19.69 -15.48
C ALA A 562 -12.81 20.12 -14.01
N GLY A 563 -13.70 19.51 -13.26
CA GLY A 563 -13.80 19.73 -11.81
C GLY A 563 -12.69 19.00 -11.05
N ILE A 564 -12.16 19.65 -10.04
CA ILE A 564 -10.96 19.20 -9.31
C ILE A 564 -11.19 17.91 -8.53
N PHE A 565 -12.34 17.79 -7.92
CA PHE A 565 -12.76 16.61 -7.16
C PHE A 565 -13.90 15.95 -7.89
N THR A 566 -13.66 15.63 -9.15
CA THR A 566 -14.75 15.22 -9.94
C THR A 566 -15.32 13.94 -9.47
N LEU A 567 -16.31 14.09 -9.18
CA LEU A 567 -17.59 13.48 -9.36
C LEU A 567 -17.69 12.39 -10.47
N LYS A 568 -16.63 12.14 -11.24
CA LYS A 568 -16.48 10.90 -12.02
C LYS A 568 -16.71 9.69 -11.11
N MET A 569 -16.40 9.85 -9.85
CA MET A 569 -16.58 8.90 -8.77
C MET A 569 -18.03 8.67 -8.37
N ASN A 570 -18.86 9.66 -8.43
CA ASN A 570 -20.24 9.58 -7.92
C ASN A 570 -21.14 8.65 -8.75
N ASN A 571 -20.62 8.12 -9.85
CA ASN A 571 -21.33 7.13 -10.63
C ASN A 571 -21.13 5.68 -10.10
N GLY A 572 -20.29 5.51 -9.09
CA GLY A 572 -20.14 4.27 -8.30
C GLY A 572 -19.49 3.09 -9.00
N SER A 573 -19.19 3.20 -10.30
CA SER A 573 -18.69 2.04 -11.05
C SER A 573 -17.93 2.47 -12.30
N LEU A 574 -17.81 1.56 -13.26
CA LEU A 574 -17.22 1.80 -14.55
C LEU A 574 -17.87 3.03 -15.22
N TYR A 575 -17.06 3.92 -15.73
CA TYR A 575 -17.47 5.00 -16.61
C TYR A 575 -16.69 4.92 -17.93
N TYR A 576 -17.18 5.64 -18.92
CA TYR A 576 -16.62 5.65 -20.27
C TYR A 576 -16.11 7.06 -20.60
N SER A 577 -14.82 7.19 -20.80
CA SER A 577 -14.22 8.42 -21.31
C SER A 577 -14.30 8.42 -22.82
N LEU A 578 -15.14 9.29 -23.38
CA LEU A 578 -15.39 9.38 -24.83
C LEU A 578 -14.31 10.21 -25.51
N TRP A 579 -13.75 9.64 -26.56
CA TRP A 579 -12.69 10.23 -27.38
C TRP A 579 -13.08 10.17 -28.84
N SER A 580 -12.96 11.30 -29.54
CA SER A 580 -13.12 11.39 -30.97
C SER A 580 -11.78 11.52 -31.67
N LYS A 581 -11.80 11.34 -33.00
CA LYS A 581 -10.65 11.56 -33.84
C LYS A 581 -10.06 12.97 -33.61
N ASP A 582 -10.92 13.99 -33.64
CA ASP A 582 -10.50 15.40 -33.52
C ASP A 582 -9.83 15.67 -32.15
N LEU A 583 -10.34 15.07 -31.07
CA LEU A 583 -9.74 15.19 -29.76
C LEU A 583 -8.38 14.47 -29.68
N LEU A 584 -8.26 13.28 -30.28
CA LEU A 584 -6.99 12.56 -30.34
C LEU A 584 -5.94 13.34 -31.15
N ASP A 585 -6.34 13.94 -32.30
CA ASP A 585 -5.47 14.79 -33.09
C ASP A 585 -5.02 16.02 -32.28
N TYR A 586 -5.96 16.65 -31.56
CA TYR A 586 -5.66 17.79 -30.70
C TYR A 586 -4.63 17.44 -29.62
N ILE A 587 -4.82 16.32 -28.89
CA ILE A 587 -3.90 15.89 -27.83
C ILE A 587 -2.53 15.50 -28.38
N ASN A 588 -2.48 14.87 -29.54
CA ASN A 588 -1.21 14.59 -30.21
C ASN A 588 -0.40 15.85 -30.54
N GLU A 589 -1.07 16.95 -30.88
CA GLU A 589 -0.42 18.21 -31.29
C GLU A 589 -0.20 19.16 -30.10
N ASN A 590 -1.14 19.22 -29.15
CA ASN A 590 -1.14 20.23 -28.08
C ASN A 590 -0.89 19.67 -26.70
N GLY A 591 -1.05 18.34 -26.53
CA GLY A 591 -0.98 17.69 -25.24
C GLY A 591 -2.20 17.90 -24.37
N PHE A 592 -2.11 17.42 -23.16
CA PHE A 592 -3.12 17.66 -22.14
C PHE A 592 -2.95 19.06 -21.56
N GLY A 593 -4.05 19.76 -21.34
CA GLY A 593 -4.07 21.03 -20.63
C GLY A 593 -3.80 20.86 -19.13
N ILE A 594 -4.10 21.90 -18.39
CA ILE A 594 -4.06 21.80 -16.92
C ILE A 594 -5.16 20.84 -16.51
N ASN A 595 -4.81 19.58 -16.38
CA ASN A 595 -5.66 18.65 -15.66
C ASN A 595 -5.10 18.47 -14.27
N PHE A 596 -5.97 18.02 -13.36
CA PHE A 596 -5.56 17.75 -12.01
C PHE A 596 -4.46 16.69 -11.96
N ALA A 597 -4.49 15.70 -12.86
CA ALA A 597 -3.45 14.68 -13.02
C ALA A 597 -2.08 15.30 -13.24
N GLY A 598 -2.00 16.18 -14.22
CA GLY A 598 -0.76 16.88 -14.51
C GLY A 598 -0.28 17.75 -13.34
N ASN A 599 -1.19 18.50 -12.72
CA ASN A 599 -0.84 19.33 -11.57
C ASN A 599 -0.44 18.50 -10.36
N PHE A 600 -1.12 17.41 -10.06
CA PHE A 600 -0.77 16.51 -8.97
C PHE A 600 0.53 15.75 -9.25
N ILE A 601 0.68 15.22 -10.45
CA ILE A 601 1.93 14.58 -10.89
C ILE A 601 3.08 15.59 -10.87
N ASN A 602 2.80 16.86 -11.24
CA ASN A 602 3.78 17.93 -11.19
C ASN A 602 4.12 18.39 -9.76
N SER A 603 3.18 18.29 -8.84
CA SER A 603 3.38 18.71 -7.46
C SER A 603 3.79 17.55 -6.53
N SER A 604 3.48 16.31 -6.91
CA SER A 604 3.80 15.17 -6.07
C SER A 604 5.22 14.67 -6.34
N SER A 605 5.92 14.47 -5.26
CA SER A 605 7.23 13.83 -5.22
C SER A 605 7.25 12.35 -5.63
N MET A 606 6.13 11.82 -6.08
CA MET A 606 5.98 10.40 -6.40
C MET A 606 6.60 10.03 -7.75
N THR A 607 6.88 11.02 -8.59
CA THR A 607 7.48 10.79 -9.89
C THR A 607 8.73 11.64 -10.08
N SER A 608 9.78 11.08 -10.59
CA SER A 608 11.03 11.77 -10.90
C SER A 608 10.92 12.76 -12.08
N GLY A 609 9.71 13.09 -12.49
CA GLY A 609 9.42 14.07 -13.56
C GLY A 609 7.94 14.19 -13.84
N ALA A 610 7.45 15.39 -13.82
CA ALA A 610 6.07 15.71 -14.17
C ALA A 610 5.77 15.38 -15.62
N PHE A 611 4.58 14.84 -15.93
CA PHE A 611 4.12 14.72 -17.30
C PHE A 611 3.99 16.14 -17.90
N PRO A 612 4.63 16.45 -19.05
CA PRO A 612 4.60 17.78 -19.61
C PRO A 612 3.19 18.16 -20.05
N LEU A 613 2.61 19.18 -19.42
CA LEU A 613 1.34 19.75 -19.83
C LEU A 613 1.55 20.67 -21.03
N ASN A 614 0.52 20.85 -21.84
CA ASN A 614 0.53 21.70 -23.04
C ASN A 614 1.72 21.36 -23.96
N THR A 615 2.09 20.11 -24.02
CA THR A 615 3.14 19.59 -24.89
C THR A 615 2.55 18.43 -25.69
N GLY A 616 2.58 18.53 -27.00
CA GLY A 616 2.03 17.49 -27.87
C GLY A 616 2.57 16.11 -27.53
N VAL A 617 1.71 15.11 -27.45
CA VAL A 617 2.12 13.74 -27.10
C VAL A 617 3.13 13.21 -28.11
N LYS A 618 3.03 13.65 -29.39
CA LYS A 618 4.02 13.33 -30.44
C LYS A 618 5.38 13.94 -30.18
N ASP A 619 5.44 15.12 -29.60
CA ASP A 619 6.71 15.75 -29.22
C ASP A 619 7.43 15.00 -28.08
N LEU A 620 6.66 14.20 -27.35
CA LEU A 620 7.19 13.29 -26.31
C LEU A 620 7.60 11.91 -26.85
N GLY A 621 7.54 11.73 -28.18
CA GLY A 621 7.90 10.47 -28.84
C GLY A 621 6.81 9.39 -28.79
N MET A 622 5.56 9.74 -28.48
CA MET A 622 4.41 8.84 -28.39
C MET A 622 3.30 9.23 -29.37
N ASP A 623 2.33 8.36 -29.59
CA ASP A 623 1.13 8.61 -30.37
C ASP A 623 -0.11 8.11 -29.62
N VAL A 624 -1.06 9.00 -29.33
CA VAL A 624 -2.29 8.62 -28.61
C VAL A 624 -3.14 7.59 -29.36
N TYR A 625 -3.02 7.51 -30.68
CA TYR A 625 -3.69 6.45 -31.45
C TYR A 625 -3.09 5.08 -31.17
N GLU A 626 -1.76 4.96 -31.14
CA GLU A 626 -1.10 3.70 -30.79
C GLU A 626 -1.45 3.27 -29.37
N ILE A 627 -1.53 4.22 -28.45
CA ILE A 627 -1.95 3.98 -27.08
C ILE A 627 -3.39 3.48 -27.01
N MET A 628 -4.32 4.13 -27.73
CA MET A 628 -5.73 3.70 -27.78
C MET A 628 -5.89 2.33 -28.43
N GLU A 629 -5.18 2.05 -29.53
CA GLU A 629 -5.22 0.70 -30.14
C GLU A 629 -4.73 -0.37 -29.14
N LYS A 630 -3.69 -0.06 -28.38
CA LYS A 630 -3.23 -0.97 -27.32
C LYS A 630 -4.27 -1.14 -26.22
N CYS A 631 -4.99 -0.09 -25.86
CA CYS A 631 -6.11 -0.18 -24.93
C CYS A 631 -7.25 -1.05 -25.49
N VAL A 632 -7.52 -0.99 -26.79
CA VAL A 632 -8.51 -1.88 -27.45
C VAL A 632 -8.05 -3.35 -27.39
N GLU A 633 -6.79 -3.61 -27.74
CA GLU A 633 -6.21 -4.96 -27.66
C GLU A 633 -6.33 -5.61 -26.29
N THR A 634 -6.21 -4.81 -25.24
CA THR A 634 -6.24 -5.27 -23.86
C THR A 634 -7.62 -5.22 -23.20
N GLY A 635 -8.65 -4.82 -23.98
CA GLY A 635 -10.02 -4.70 -23.47
C GLY A 635 -10.26 -3.51 -22.54
N ASN A 636 -9.36 -2.52 -22.57
CA ASN A 636 -9.50 -1.27 -21.83
C ASN A 636 -10.22 -0.18 -22.62
N ALA A 637 -10.37 -0.35 -23.92
CA ALA A 637 -11.11 0.57 -24.76
C ALA A 637 -12.00 -0.18 -25.76
N ILE A 638 -13.06 0.50 -26.19
CA ILE A 638 -13.93 0.09 -27.29
C ILE A 638 -13.71 1.07 -28.42
N LYS A 639 -13.58 0.60 -29.64
CA LYS A 639 -13.41 1.42 -30.86
C LYS A 639 -14.55 1.16 -31.82
N ALA A 640 -15.04 2.22 -32.45
CA ALA A 640 -16.03 2.15 -33.52
C ALA A 640 -15.86 3.29 -34.54
N ASP A 641 -16.38 3.10 -35.73
CA ASP A 641 -16.35 4.15 -36.78
C ASP A 641 -17.49 5.16 -36.60
N THR A 642 -18.54 4.81 -35.88
CA THR A 642 -19.69 5.66 -35.59
C THR A 642 -20.05 5.68 -34.12
N LEU A 643 -20.72 6.73 -33.65
CA LEU A 643 -21.22 6.79 -32.26
C LEU A 643 -22.32 5.75 -32.00
N GLU A 644 -23.14 5.42 -33.02
CA GLU A 644 -24.15 4.38 -32.93
C GLU A 644 -23.52 3.02 -32.64
N GLU A 645 -22.52 2.65 -33.45
CA GLU A 645 -21.78 1.39 -33.27
C GLU A 645 -21.03 1.37 -31.91
N LEU A 646 -20.44 2.51 -31.52
CA LEU A 646 -19.75 2.62 -30.23
C LEU A 646 -20.70 2.36 -29.05
N ALA A 647 -21.91 2.93 -29.10
CA ALA A 647 -22.93 2.73 -28.09
C ALA A 647 -23.40 1.25 -28.05
N GLU A 648 -23.66 0.64 -29.20
CA GLU A 648 -24.05 -0.76 -29.28
C GLU A 648 -23.00 -1.70 -28.71
N LEU A 649 -21.72 -1.49 -29.05
CA LEU A 649 -20.60 -2.27 -28.50
C LEU A 649 -20.43 -2.10 -26.99
N ALA A 650 -20.78 -0.94 -26.46
CA ALA A 650 -20.75 -0.66 -25.02
C ALA A 650 -22.04 -1.12 -24.29
N GLY A 651 -23.04 -1.62 -25.02
CA GLY A 651 -24.33 -2.01 -24.48
C GLY A 651 -25.23 -0.84 -24.07
N MET A 652 -25.00 0.34 -24.64
CA MET A 652 -25.77 1.57 -24.43
C MET A 652 -26.86 1.73 -25.49
N ASP A 653 -27.89 2.54 -25.17
CA ASP A 653 -28.85 2.99 -26.18
C ASP A 653 -28.20 4.05 -27.08
N PRO A 654 -28.05 3.81 -28.40
CA PRO A 654 -27.42 4.76 -29.31
C PRO A 654 -28.09 6.12 -29.34
N ALA A 655 -29.42 6.17 -29.13
CA ALA A 655 -30.14 7.43 -29.11
C ALA A 655 -29.78 8.30 -27.91
N VAL A 656 -29.51 7.66 -26.76
CA VAL A 656 -29.10 8.35 -25.53
C VAL A 656 -27.70 8.94 -25.70
N LEU A 657 -26.76 8.16 -26.26
CA LEU A 657 -25.41 8.65 -26.49
C LEU A 657 -25.41 9.80 -27.53
N ALA A 658 -26.18 9.66 -28.61
CA ALA A 658 -26.30 10.70 -29.61
C ALA A 658 -26.85 12.01 -29.02
N GLU A 659 -27.92 11.94 -28.21
CA GLU A 659 -28.48 13.09 -27.47
C GLU A 659 -27.41 13.74 -26.57
N THR A 660 -26.64 12.91 -25.85
CA THR A 660 -25.56 13.38 -24.96
C THR A 660 -24.50 14.18 -25.73
N VAL A 661 -24.07 13.67 -26.89
CA VAL A 661 -23.07 14.33 -27.75
C VAL A 661 -23.63 15.58 -28.35
N GLU A 662 -24.90 15.59 -28.85
CA GLU A 662 -25.54 16.77 -29.43
C GLU A 662 -25.64 17.91 -28.37
N ILE A 663 -26.05 17.60 -27.14
CA ILE A 663 -26.11 18.57 -26.03
C ILE A 663 -24.71 19.13 -25.74
N TYR A 664 -23.72 18.27 -25.64
CA TYR A 664 -22.34 18.67 -25.34
C TYR A 664 -21.75 19.54 -26.45
N ASP A 665 -21.86 19.12 -27.72
CA ASP A 665 -21.34 19.85 -28.86
C ASP A 665 -22.03 21.21 -29.04
N ALA A 666 -23.34 21.33 -28.74
CA ALA A 666 -24.05 22.61 -28.67
C ALA A 666 -23.51 23.51 -27.57
N GLY A 667 -23.13 22.95 -26.43
CA GLY A 667 -22.44 23.66 -25.35
C GLY A 667 -21.07 24.20 -25.80
N VAL A 668 -20.30 23.39 -26.52
CA VAL A 668 -19.01 23.83 -27.12
C VAL A 668 -19.23 25.01 -28.05
N ASP A 669 -20.25 24.96 -28.92
CA ASP A 669 -20.58 26.06 -29.85
C ASP A 669 -21.00 27.37 -29.17
N SER A 670 -21.71 27.26 -28.05
CA SER A 670 -22.14 28.41 -27.26
C SER A 670 -21.10 28.92 -26.27
N GLY A 671 -20.10 28.11 -25.92
CA GLY A 671 -19.17 28.37 -24.84
C GLY A 671 -19.79 28.22 -23.45
N GLU A 672 -20.96 27.57 -23.35
CA GLU A 672 -21.67 27.31 -22.11
C GLU A 672 -21.92 25.83 -21.93
N ASP A 673 -21.38 25.23 -20.84
CA ASP A 673 -21.54 23.82 -20.54
C ASP A 673 -22.62 23.59 -19.48
N ALA A 674 -23.44 22.54 -19.67
CA ALA A 674 -24.53 22.20 -18.75
C ALA A 674 -24.05 21.84 -17.33
N PHE A 675 -22.79 21.40 -17.18
CA PHE A 675 -22.17 21.07 -15.92
C PHE A 675 -21.10 22.09 -15.48
N GLY A 676 -20.95 23.21 -16.22
CA GLY A 676 -20.01 24.27 -15.91
C GLY A 676 -18.55 23.93 -16.22
N LYS A 677 -18.30 23.07 -17.20
CA LYS A 677 -16.95 22.80 -17.69
C LYS A 677 -16.37 24.05 -18.31
N ASP A 678 -15.13 24.38 -17.96
CA ASP A 678 -14.44 25.52 -18.50
C ASP A 678 -14.27 25.35 -20.04
N PRO A 679 -14.67 26.35 -20.82
CA PRO A 679 -14.58 26.32 -22.30
C PRO A 679 -13.19 25.96 -22.84
N VAL A 680 -12.12 26.25 -22.10
CA VAL A 680 -10.75 25.92 -22.50
C VAL A 680 -10.52 24.41 -22.64
N PHE A 681 -11.31 23.58 -21.98
CA PHE A 681 -11.26 22.11 -22.04
C PHE A 681 -12.39 21.52 -22.90
N MET A 682 -13.19 22.34 -23.52
CA MET A 682 -14.32 21.87 -24.30
C MET A 682 -13.92 21.68 -25.76
N HIS A 683 -13.96 20.43 -26.20
CA HIS A 683 -13.68 20.03 -27.57
C HIS A 683 -14.87 19.26 -28.14
N LYS A 684 -15.30 19.57 -29.32
CA LYS A 684 -16.40 18.85 -30.00
C LYS A 684 -16.04 17.37 -30.15
N ILE A 685 -17.03 16.56 -29.94
CA ILE A 685 -16.94 15.13 -30.26
C ILE A 685 -17.15 14.95 -31.76
N GLY A 686 -18.08 15.71 -32.37
CA GLY A 686 -18.35 15.66 -33.81
C GLY A 686 -19.04 14.38 -34.27
N SER A 687 -19.07 14.21 -35.58
CA SER A 687 -19.74 13.07 -36.23
C SER A 687 -18.79 12.15 -37.02
N GLU A 688 -17.51 12.49 -37.08
CA GLU A 688 -16.50 11.73 -37.84
C GLU A 688 -15.64 10.90 -36.93
N GLY A 689 -15.62 9.59 -37.18
CA GLY A 689 -14.81 8.66 -36.39
C GLY A 689 -13.34 8.54 -36.84
N PRO A 690 -12.55 7.69 -36.27
CA PRO A 690 -12.95 6.72 -35.23
C PRO A 690 -13.26 7.34 -33.86
N PHE A 691 -14.17 6.69 -33.16
CA PHE A 691 -14.51 7.02 -31.80
C PHE A 691 -14.00 5.94 -30.84
N TYR A 692 -13.69 6.33 -29.61
CA TYR A 692 -13.27 5.39 -28.59
C TYR A 692 -13.98 5.68 -27.27
N PHE A 693 -14.37 4.63 -26.59
CA PHE A 693 -14.58 4.65 -25.16
C PHE A 693 -13.37 4.08 -24.46
N LEU A 694 -12.64 4.89 -23.73
CA LEU A 694 -11.65 4.42 -22.80
C LEU A 694 -12.36 4.15 -21.47
N LEU A 695 -12.24 2.91 -20.97
CA LEU A 695 -12.92 2.45 -19.77
C LEU A 695 -12.20 2.99 -18.54
N GLY A 696 -12.93 3.68 -17.69
CA GLY A 696 -12.43 4.21 -16.44
C GLY A 696 -13.11 3.57 -15.25
N MET A 697 -12.33 3.29 -14.20
CA MET A 697 -12.85 2.81 -12.93
C MET A 697 -12.21 3.56 -11.78
N PRO A 698 -12.97 3.85 -10.70
CA PRO A 698 -12.38 4.34 -9.48
C PRO A 698 -11.55 3.24 -8.82
N ARG A 699 -10.46 3.64 -8.18
CA ARG A 699 -9.59 2.77 -7.39
C ARG A 699 -9.52 3.33 -5.98
N PRO A 700 -10.05 2.65 -4.98
CA PRO A 700 -9.92 3.08 -3.61
C PRO A 700 -8.47 3.04 -3.16
N TYR A 701 -8.04 3.99 -2.33
CA TYR A 701 -6.72 3.99 -1.73
C TYR A 701 -6.77 3.90 -0.20
N THR A 702 -7.94 4.04 0.39
CA THR A 702 -8.20 3.80 1.82
C THR A 702 -9.70 3.68 2.08
N SER A 703 -10.07 3.10 3.21
CA SER A 703 -11.46 3.08 3.68
C SER A 703 -11.96 4.50 3.98
N GLY A 704 -13.20 4.78 3.62
CA GLY A 704 -13.88 6.05 3.93
C GLY A 704 -14.57 6.04 5.29
N GLY A 705 -14.99 4.85 5.74
CA GLY A 705 -15.62 4.61 7.02
C GLY A 705 -14.67 4.12 8.09
N GLY A 706 -15.20 4.00 9.30
CA GLY A 706 -14.44 3.50 10.45
C GLY A 706 -15.24 3.53 11.73
N LEU A 707 -14.55 3.35 12.85
CA LEU A 707 -15.12 3.40 14.18
C LEU A 707 -15.74 4.78 14.45
N LEU A 708 -16.94 4.83 15.03
CA LEU A 708 -17.50 6.07 15.51
C LEU A 708 -16.77 6.55 16.76
N ILE A 709 -16.52 7.85 16.80
CA ILE A 709 -15.78 8.50 17.88
C ILE A 709 -16.51 9.77 18.35
N ASN A 710 -16.22 10.18 19.57
CA ASN A 710 -16.59 11.50 20.06
C ASN A 710 -15.48 12.55 19.80
N ASP A 711 -15.72 13.78 20.24
CA ASP A 711 -14.77 14.91 20.10
C ASP A 711 -13.44 14.71 20.85
N LYS A 712 -13.39 13.77 21.79
CA LYS A 712 -12.19 13.36 22.54
C LYS A 712 -11.51 12.12 21.93
N LEU A 713 -11.94 11.67 20.75
CA LEU A 713 -11.43 10.53 20.02
C LEU A 713 -11.63 9.17 20.76
N GLN A 714 -12.55 9.10 21.73
CA GLN A 714 -12.99 7.85 22.34
C GLN A 714 -13.91 7.10 21.38
N VAL A 715 -13.70 5.81 21.23
CA VAL A 715 -14.55 4.95 20.41
C VAL A 715 -15.90 4.76 21.09
N LEU A 716 -16.98 4.86 20.32
CA LEU A 716 -18.34 4.79 20.81
C LEU A 716 -18.92 3.38 20.76
N SER A 717 -19.81 3.08 21.69
CA SER A 717 -20.52 1.79 21.76
C SER A 717 -21.59 1.70 20.69
N ALA A 718 -21.72 0.56 20.04
CA ALA A 718 -22.81 0.26 19.11
C ALA A 718 -24.19 0.15 19.77
N THR A 719 -24.27 0.20 21.11
CA THR A 719 -25.53 0.09 21.84
C THR A 719 -26.38 1.37 21.67
N ASP A 720 -25.74 2.53 21.66
CA ASP A 720 -26.39 3.84 21.61
C ASP A 720 -25.66 4.85 20.73
N GLU A 721 -24.48 4.54 20.26
CA GLU A 721 -23.58 5.41 19.49
C GLU A 721 -23.20 6.72 20.22
N GLU A 722 -23.39 6.78 21.53
CA GLU A 722 -23.10 7.94 22.36
C GLU A 722 -22.13 7.61 23.50
N THR A 723 -22.27 6.43 24.12
CA THR A 723 -21.46 6.03 25.26
C THR A 723 -20.06 5.59 24.81
N PRO A 724 -18.96 6.20 25.33
CA PRO A 724 -17.62 5.76 25.05
C PRO A 724 -17.31 4.36 25.58
N ILE A 725 -16.58 3.55 24.83
CA ILE A 725 -15.95 2.34 25.34
C ILE A 725 -14.73 2.77 26.17
N GLU A 726 -14.76 2.46 27.46
CA GLU A 726 -13.68 2.82 28.38
C GLU A 726 -12.35 2.25 27.94
N GLY A 727 -11.30 3.07 27.98
CA GLY A 727 -9.93 2.67 27.62
C GLY A 727 -9.65 2.58 26.12
N LEU A 728 -10.65 2.82 25.22
CA LEU A 728 -10.45 2.69 23.77
C LEU A 728 -10.56 4.03 23.05
N PHE A 729 -9.54 4.35 22.25
CA PHE A 729 -9.41 5.54 21.42
C PHE A 729 -9.06 5.15 19.99
N ALA A 730 -9.34 6.02 19.03
CA ALA A 730 -8.95 5.80 17.65
C ALA A 730 -8.53 7.11 16.96
N GLY A 731 -7.66 6.99 15.95
CA GLY A 731 -7.21 8.08 15.10
C GLY A 731 -6.91 7.63 13.67
N GLY A 732 -6.87 8.58 12.74
CA GLY A 732 -6.66 8.31 11.34
C GLY A 732 -7.84 7.56 10.70
N THR A 733 -7.54 6.68 9.76
CA THR A 733 -8.55 5.92 9.02
C THR A 733 -9.18 4.76 9.78
N ASP A 734 -8.74 4.47 11.00
CA ASP A 734 -9.47 3.53 11.88
C ASP A 734 -10.76 4.13 12.43
N CYS A 735 -10.90 5.44 12.40
CA CYS A 735 -12.14 6.10 12.82
C CYS A 735 -12.76 6.90 11.69
N LEU A 736 -14.09 7.04 11.74
CA LEU A 736 -14.82 7.86 10.79
C LEU A 736 -14.36 9.32 10.91
N GLY A 737 -13.64 9.75 9.89
CA GLY A 737 -13.13 11.11 9.79
C GLY A 737 -14.11 12.06 9.15
N ALA A 738 -13.59 13.19 8.70
CA ALA A 738 -14.37 14.24 8.08
C ALA A 738 -14.66 14.06 6.60
N THR A 739 -14.31 12.96 6.01
CA THR A 739 -14.24 12.80 4.55
C THR A 739 -15.44 12.14 3.90
N PRO A 740 -16.59 12.84 3.75
CA PRO A 740 -17.49 12.45 2.68
C PRO A 740 -16.86 12.83 1.34
N PRO A 741 -17.11 12.09 0.25
CA PRO A 741 -16.78 12.58 -1.10
C PRO A 741 -17.56 13.89 -1.41
N PRO A 742 -16.93 14.86 -2.05
CA PRO A 742 -15.53 14.96 -2.47
C PRO A 742 -14.62 15.38 -1.30
N PHE A 743 -13.35 14.99 -1.35
CA PHE A 743 -12.38 15.43 -0.33
C PHE A 743 -11.32 16.37 -0.92
N TYR A 744 -10.71 17.18 -0.06
CA TYR A 744 -9.66 18.11 -0.45
C TYR A 744 -8.27 17.45 -0.41
N GLY A 745 -7.38 17.88 -1.30
CA GLY A 745 -5.98 17.44 -1.25
C GLY A 745 -5.34 17.75 0.10
N GLY A 746 -4.72 16.73 0.71
CA GLY A 746 -4.10 16.84 2.02
C GLY A 746 -5.02 16.65 3.22
N GLU A 747 -6.32 16.48 3.01
CA GLU A 747 -7.31 16.28 4.08
C GLU A 747 -7.04 15.00 4.88
N GLN A 748 -6.69 13.91 4.22
CA GLN A 748 -6.40 12.64 4.88
C GLN A 748 -5.20 12.73 5.82
N LEU A 749 -4.13 13.38 5.39
CA LEU A 749 -2.98 13.61 6.28
C LEU A 749 -3.34 14.57 7.41
N CYS A 750 -4.12 15.61 7.11
CA CYS A 750 -4.68 16.52 8.12
C CYS A 750 -5.46 15.76 9.19
N TRP A 751 -6.40 14.91 8.77
CA TRP A 751 -7.16 14.08 9.69
C TRP A 751 -6.28 13.14 10.49
N ALA A 752 -5.38 12.42 9.82
CA ALA A 752 -4.48 11.49 10.49
C ALA A 752 -3.65 12.19 11.59
N MET A 753 -3.06 13.34 11.29
CA MET A 753 -2.23 14.05 12.26
C MET A 753 -3.04 14.72 13.36
N THR A 754 -4.18 15.33 13.02
CA THR A 754 -5.05 16.01 13.98
C THR A 754 -5.70 15.02 14.93
N SER A 755 -6.32 13.96 14.40
CA SER A 755 -6.97 12.93 15.21
C SER A 755 -5.96 12.10 16.01
N GLY A 756 -4.85 11.73 15.40
CA GLY A 756 -3.79 11.00 16.11
C GLY A 756 -3.27 11.79 17.32
N ARG A 757 -2.93 13.07 17.09
CA ARG A 757 -2.48 13.96 18.16
C ARG A 757 -3.54 14.08 19.28
N GLY A 758 -4.81 14.27 18.92
CA GLY A 758 -5.92 14.34 19.88
C GLY A 758 -6.12 13.03 20.65
N ALA A 759 -6.11 11.89 19.96
CA ALA A 759 -6.27 10.57 20.55
C ALA A 759 -5.15 10.23 21.54
N GLY A 760 -3.88 10.49 21.17
CA GLY A 760 -2.74 10.28 22.05
C GLY A 760 -2.82 11.11 23.34
N ARG A 761 -3.24 12.39 23.23
CA ARG A 761 -3.47 13.26 24.40
C ARG A 761 -4.58 12.72 25.28
N SER A 762 -5.73 12.41 24.71
CA SER A 762 -6.88 11.91 25.44
C SER A 762 -6.56 10.58 26.14
N ALA A 763 -5.92 9.66 25.45
CA ALA A 763 -5.48 8.37 26.00
C ALA A 763 -4.50 8.55 27.18
N ALA A 764 -3.52 9.43 27.07
CA ALA A 764 -2.58 9.70 28.16
C ALA A 764 -3.24 10.36 29.38
N ARG A 765 -4.18 11.29 29.17
CA ARG A 765 -4.95 11.89 30.25
C ARG A 765 -5.87 10.87 30.93
N TYR A 766 -6.55 10.03 30.15
CA TYR A 766 -7.36 8.93 30.67
C TYR A 766 -6.52 7.98 31.53
N ALA A 767 -5.38 7.53 31.03
CA ALA A 767 -4.48 6.65 31.74
C ALA A 767 -3.94 7.27 33.04
N ALA A 768 -3.81 8.60 33.08
CA ALA A 768 -3.41 9.36 34.26
C ALA A 768 -4.55 9.61 35.27
N GLY A 769 -5.80 9.28 34.91
CA GLY A 769 -7.00 9.59 35.70
C GLY A 769 -7.40 11.08 35.70
N GLU A 770 -6.99 11.82 34.65
CA GLU A 770 -7.26 13.23 34.47
C GLU A 770 -8.52 13.45 33.61
N THR A 771 -9.11 14.63 33.69
CA THR A 771 -10.20 15.01 32.79
C THR A 771 -9.70 15.06 31.33
N LEU A 772 -10.57 14.68 30.36
CA LEU A 772 -10.25 14.75 28.94
C LEU A 772 -10.41 16.16 28.36
N GLU A 773 -10.91 17.11 29.14
CA GLU A 773 -10.95 18.52 28.77
C GLU A 773 -9.55 19.13 28.85
N TYR A 774 -9.18 19.87 27.82
CA TYR A 774 -7.90 20.58 27.72
C TYR A 774 -8.03 21.80 26.81
N GLU A 775 -7.15 22.77 27.02
CA GLU A 775 -6.95 23.87 26.09
C GLU A 775 -5.82 23.49 25.11
N GLU A 776 -6.03 23.80 23.84
CA GLU A 776 -5.00 23.59 22.82
C GLU A 776 -3.87 24.61 22.97
N GLU A 777 -2.64 24.15 22.80
CA GLU A 777 -1.45 24.98 22.82
C GLU A 777 -0.63 24.72 21.56
N TYR A 778 -0.12 25.79 20.96
CA TYR A 778 0.85 25.67 19.88
C TYR A 778 2.18 25.11 20.40
N ALA A 779 2.76 24.20 19.65
CA ALA A 779 4.10 23.70 19.96
C ALA A 779 5.13 24.81 19.69
N GLU A 780 6.08 24.94 20.59
CA GLU A 780 7.19 25.87 20.40
C GLU A 780 8.20 25.30 19.41
N VAL A 781 8.36 25.94 18.26
CA VAL A 781 9.32 25.54 17.23
C VAL A 781 10.68 26.17 17.55
N THR A 782 11.48 25.45 18.31
CA THR A 782 12.84 25.88 18.70
C THR A 782 13.94 25.36 17.77
N ARG A 783 13.64 24.33 16.98
CA ARG A 783 14.56 23.70 16.03
C ARG A 783 14.58 24.50 14.73
N ALA A 784 15.78 24.74 14.19
CA ALA A 784 15.88 25.25 12.83
C ALA A 784 15.30 24.21 11.85
N VAL A 785 14.23 24.58 11.18
CA VAL A 785 13.56 23.72 10.19
C VAL A 785 14.13 24.09 8.83
N THR A 786 14.87 23.20 8.23
CA THR A 786 15.47 23.39 6.90
C THR A 786 15.03 22.26 5.97
N ALA A 787 14.76 22.62 4.71
CA ALA A 787 14.56 21.61 3.69
C ALA A 787 15.78 20.68 3.62
N VAL A 788 15.53 19.40 3.63
CA VAL A 788 16.59 18.42 3.38
C VAL A 788 16.89 18.44 1.89
N ASN A 789 18.11 18.87 1.52
CA ASN A 789 18.53 18.87 0.13
C ASN A 789 18.80 17.43 -0.32
N THR A 790 18.04 16.95 -1.31
CA THR A 790 18.06 15.57 -1.79
C THR A 790 18.63 15.40 -3.19
N ASP A 791 19.40 16.37 -3.68
CA ASP A 791 20.10 16.22 -4.96
C ASP A 791 20.89 14.90 -5.06
N ASN A 792 20.88 14.13 -3.97
CA ASN A 792 21.60 12.88 -3.90
C ASN A 792 20.89 11.87 -2.97
N ALA A 793 20.23 10.85 -3.52
CA ALA A 793 19.71 9.73 -2.72
C ALA A 793 20.81 9.05 -1.88
N SER A 794 22.07 9.14 -2.31
CA SER A 794 23.24 8.73 -1.54
C SER A 794 23.47 9.62 -0.31
N ALA A 795 23.23 10.93 -0.40
CA ALA A 795 23.36 11.82 0.75
C ALA A 795 22.25 11.57 1.82
N ALA A 796 21.07 11.16 1.40
CA ALA A 796 20.02 10.72 2.33
C ALA A 796 20.43 9.40 3.03
N MET A 797 21.05 8.48 2.31
CA MET A 797 21.62 7.26 2.90
C MET A 797 22.81 7.58 3.82
N ASP A 798 23.67 8.49 3.44
CA ASP A 798 24.81 8.93 4.28
C ASP A 798 24.33 9.59 5.58
N PHE A 799 23.22 10.31 5.55
CA PHE A 799 22.58 10.85 6.75
C PHE A 799 22.13 9.74 7.72
N PHE A 800 21.65 8.61 7.21
CA PHE A 800 21.24 7.46 8.04
C PHE A 800 22.42 6.60 8.50
N THR A 801 23.50 6.53 7.74
CA THR A 801 24.67 5.71 8.07
C THR A 801 25.71 6.42 8.93
N SER A 802 25.64 7.76 9.01
CA SER A 802 26.57 8.57 9.80
C SER A 802 26.11 8.83 11.24
N LYS A 803 24.97 8.31 11.65
CA LYS A 803 24.45 8.32 13.02
C LYS A 803 24.33 6.92 13.58
#